data_a72729d13ed5676ded08cef3b11dcd8f
#
_entry.id   a72729d13ed5676ded08cef3b11dcd8f
#
_cell.length_a   1.000
_cell.length_b   1.000
_cell.length_c   1.000
_cell.angle_alpha   90.00
_cell.angle_beta   90.00
_cell.angle_gamma   90.00
#
_symmetry.space_group_name_H-M   'P 1'
#
loop_
_entity.id
_entity.type
_entity.pdbx_description
1 polymer ?
#
loop_
_entity_poly.entity_id
_entity_poly.type
_entity_poly.pdbx_seq_one_letter_code
_entity_poly.pdbx_strand_id
1 'polypeptide(L)'
;MIAELVSSALGLALYLNTLSADFCYDDSRAIKTNQDLLPETPWTHIFYNDFWGTLLTHSGSHKSYRPLCTLSFRLNHAIGGLNPWSYHLVNVLLHAAVTGLFTRFSKVLLGDGYWTFMAGLMFASHPIHTEAVAGIVGRADVGASLFFLLSLLCYVKHCSTRGYSARTWGWFLGTGLCAGCSMLWKEQGVTVLAVSAVYDVFVFHRLKMKQILPTICKRKNLSLFLSISLLTFWGTSLLGARLYWMGNKPPSFSNSDNPAADSDSLLARTLTFFYLPTKNLWLLLCPDTLSFDWSMDAVPLLKTVCDWRNLHTVAFYSGLLLLAYCGLKNPSLEGECNGRAVTNGKQNANGHSCHSDVEYRNSEMKPSFASKVENGIKNSVSQRTQLPSTENIVILSLSLLIIPFIPATNLFFYVGFVIAERVLYIPSMGFCLLITVGARALYVKVQRRFLKSLVFYATATLIVFYGLKTAIRNGDWQNEEMLYRSGIKVNPAKAWGNLGNVLKSQSKISEAESAYRNALYYRSNMADMLYNLGLLLQENSRFTEALHYYKLAIGSRPTLASAYLNTGIILMNQGKTEEARRTFLKCSEIPDENLKDPHAHKSSVTSCLYNLGKLYHEQGHYEEALSVYKEAIQKMPRQFAPQSLYNMMGEAYMRLSKLPEAEHWYMESLRSKTDHIPAHLTYGKLLALTGRKSEAEKFFLKAIELDPTKGNCYMHYGQFLLEESRLTEAAEMAKTAAELDSTEFDVVFNAAHMLSIPLLS
;
A
#
# COMPACT_ATOMS: atom_id res chain seq x y z
N MET A 1 -33.62 5.54 4.63
CA MET A 1 -32.82 6.44 5.52
C MET A 1 -32.39 5.75 6.81
N ILE A 2 -33.29 5.12 7.57
CA ILE A 2 -32.93 4.47 8.85
C ILE A 2 -31.88 3.36 8.64
N ALA A 3 -32.05 2.50 7.66
CA ALA A 3 -31.10 1.42 7.38
C ALA A 3 -29.69 1.95 7.05
N GLU A 4 -29.61 2.98 6.22
CA GLU A 4 -28.35 3.63 5.85
C GLU A 4 -27.64 4.24 7.08
N LEU A 5 -28.40 4.96 7.91
CA LEU A 5 -27.87 5.61 9.11
C LEU A 5 -27.38 4.59 10.15
N VAL A 6 -28.16 3.53 10.42
CA VAL A 6 -27.80 2.51 11.41
C VAL A 6 -26.60 1.69 10.93
N SER A 7 -26.55 1.33 9.65
CA SER A 7 -25.37 0.62 9.10
C SER A 7 -24.13 1.48 9.12
N SER A 8 -24.23 2.78 8.78
CA SER A 8 -23.12 3.73 8.90
C SER A 8 -22.65 3.90 10.34
N ALA A 9 -23.59 4.02 11.29
CA ALA A 9 -23.30 4.15 12.72
C ALA A 9 -22.58 2.89 13.25
N LEU A 10 -23.00 1.69 12.82
CA LEU A 10 -22.31 0.45 13.19
C LEU A 10 -20.88 0.42 12.59
N GLY A 11 -20.73 0.77 11.31
CA GLY A 11 -19.42 0.86 10.66
C GLY A 11 -18.49 1.84 11.37
N LEU A 12 -19.01 2.99 11.81
CA LEU A 12 -18.25 3.94 12.62
C LEU A 12 -17.91 3.37 13.99
N ALA A 13 -18.88 2.81 14.71
CA ALA A 13 -18.71 2.30 16.07
C ALA A 13 -17.68 1.16 16.16
N LEU A 14 -17.69 0.22 15.21
CA LEU A 14 -16.77 -0.91 15.18
C LEU A 14 -15.31 -0.52 15.02
N TYR A 15 -15.03 0.66 14.45
CA TYR A 15 -13.66 1.14 14.20
C TYR A 15 -13.23 2.28 15.12
N LEU A 16 -14.02 2.68 16.11
CA LEU A 16 -13.63 3.72 17.09
C LEU A 16 -12.36 3.33 17.86
N ASN A 17 -12.15 2.04 18.10
CA ASN A 17 -10.97 1.54 18.78
C ASN A 17 -9.67 1.68 17.97
N THR A 18 -9.74 2.02 16.68
CA THR A 18 -8.55 2.30 15.85
C THR A 18 -8.06 3.73 15.97
N LEU A 19 -8.83 4.63 16.57
CA LEU A 19 -8.45 6.05 16.68
C LEU A 19 -7.21 6.27 17.56
N SER A 20 -6.92 5.38 18.48
CA SER A 20 -5.73 5.41 19.34
C SER A 20 -4.54 4.64 18.77
N ALA A 21 -4.67 4.07 17.55
CA ALA A 21 -3.60 3.31 16.93
C ALA A 21 -2.49 4.21 16.36
N ASP A 22 -1.28 3.66 16.30
CA ASP A 22 -0.12 4.31 15.69
C ASP A 22 -0.05 4.02 14.18
N PHE A 23 0.88 4.67 13.50
CA PHE A 23 1.25 4.29 12.13
C PHE A 23 1.89 2.92 12.11
N CYS A 24 1.40 2.04 11.24
CA CYS A 24 1.86 0.67 11.15
C CYS A 24 2.27 0.29 9.74
N TYR A 25 3.35 -0.51 9.63
CA TYR A 25 3.78 -1.19 8.40
C TYR A 25 4.00 -0.23 7.22
N ASP A 26 3.13 -0.29 6.21
CA ASP A 26 3.20 0.51 4.98
C ASP A 26 3.09 2.03 5.24
N ASP A 27 2.48 2.44 6.37
CA ASP A 27 2.25 3.85 6.71
C ASP A 27 3.58 4.60 6.92
N SER A 28 4.63 3.91 7.38
CA SER A 28 5.95 4.50 7.57
C SER A 28 6.50 5.06 6.26
N ARG A 29 6.37 4.34 5.15
CA ARG A 29 6.86 4.78 3.83
C ARG A 29 5.87 5.72 3.13
N ALA A 30 4.58 5.43 3.21
CA ALA A 30 3.56 6.22 2.51
C ALA A 30 3.31 7.59 3.15
N ILE A 31 3.59 7.74 4.47
CA ILE A 31 3.25 8.94 5.25
C ILE A 31 4.48 9.53 5.92
N LYS A 32 5.17 8.79 6.82
CA LYS A 32 6.25 9.37 7.65
C LYS A 32 7.44 9.85 6.82
N THR A 33 7.82 9.13 5.76
CA THR A 33 9.00 9.44 4.92
C THR A 33 8.66 9.99 3.55
N ASN A 34 7.38 10.15 3.22
CA ASN A 34 6.95 10.61 1.90
C ASN A 34 7.11 12.13 1.77
N GLN A 35 8.05 12.55 0.91
CA GLN A 35 8.35 13.97 0.68
C GLN A 35 7.19 14.75 0.06
N ASP A 36 6.27 14.09 -0.66
CA ASP A 36 5.12 14.74 -1.30
C ASP A 36 4.12 15.32 -0.29
N LEU A 37 4.21 14.92 0.98
CA LEU A 37 3.31 15.38 2.04
C LEU A 37 3.83 16.66 2.72
N LEU A 38 5.12 16.97 2.55
CA LEU A 38 5.76 18.11 3.22
C LEU A 38 5.34 19.45 2.60
N PRO A 39 5.21 20.51 3.40
CA PRO A 39 4.84 21.85 2.91
C PRO A 39 5.83 22.42 1.88
N GLU A 40 7.14 22.11 2.03
CA GLU A 40 8.22 22.58 1.17
C GLU A 40 8.17 22.00 -0.24
N THR A 41 7.55 20.83 -0.41
CA THR A 41 7.42 20.18 -1.70
C THR A 41 6.26 20.81 -2.49
N PRO A 42 6.46 21.23 -3.76
CA PRO A 42 5.38 21.72 -4.59
C PRO A 42 4.24 20.69 -4.70
N TRP A 43 2.99 21.11 -4.53
CA TRP A 43 1.83 20.21 -4.57
C TRP A 43 1.65 19.51 -5.93
N THR A 44 2.22 20.07 -6.99
CA THR A 44 2.21 19.48 -8.34
C THR A 44 2.99 18.16 -8.44
N HIS A 45 3.96 17.92 -7.54
CA HIS A 45 4.75 16.69 -7.52
C HIS A 45 3.87 15.45 -7.32
N ILE A 46 2.75 15.56 -6.61
CA ILE A 46 1.76 14.48 -6.42
C ILE A 46 1.27 13.89 -7.75
N PHE A 47 1.26 14.67 -8.84
CA PHE A 47 0.81 14.20 -10.15
C PHE A 47 1.91 13.54 -10.99
N TYR A 48 3.18 13.67 -10.60
CA TYR A 48 4.33 13.09 -11.30
C TYR A 48 4.97 11.94 -10.54
N ASN A 49 4.66 11.81 -9.24
CA ASN A 49 5.17 10.76 -8.38
C ASN A 49 4.16 9.62 -8.23
N ASP A 50 4.69 8.44 -7.86
CA ASP A 50 3.85 7.34 -7.43
C ASP A 50 3.38 7.54 -5.97
N PHE A 51 2.54 6.63 -5.48
CA PHE A 51 1.97 6.67 -4.13
C PHE A 51 3.02 6.73 -3.00
N TRP A 52 4.25 6.31 -3.28
CA TRP A 52 5.36 6.24 -2.32
C TRP A 52 6.31 7.44 -2.40
N GLY A 53 5.98 8.44 -3.20
CA GLY A 53 6.82 9.63 -3.40
C GLY A 53 8.00 9.43 -4.38
N THR A 54 7.98 8.35 -5.17
CA THR A 54 8.99 8.09 -6.19
C THR A 54 8.50 8.56 -7.55
N LEU A 55 9.36 9.26 -8.32
CA LEU A 55 9.01 9.74 -9.66
C LEU A 55 8.57 8.58 -10.56
N LEU A 56 7.42 8.73 -11.26
CA LEU A 56 6.85 7.67 -12.12
C LEU A 56 7.79 7.20 -13.23
N THR A 57 8.68 8.07 -13.74
CA THR A 57 9.66 7.72 -14.78
C THR A 57 10.86 6.95 -14.23
N HIS A 58 11.07 6.94 -12.92
CA HIS A 58 12.18 6.25 -12.29
C HIS A 58 12.03 4.72 -12.39
N SER A 59 13.13 4.00 -12.57
CA SER A 59 13.14 2.52 -12.70
C SER A 59 12.66 1.80 -11.44
N GLY A 60 12.92 2.37 -10.26
CA GLY A 60 12.48 1.85 -8.96
C GLY A 60 11.05 2.21 -8.55
N SER A 61 10.28 2.89 -9.41
CA SER A 61 8.90 3.23 -9.11
C SER A 61 7.99 2.00 -9.17
N HIS A 62 7.14 1.85 -8.16
CA HIS A 62 6.09 0.81 -8.14
C HIS A 62 4.94 1.07 -9.11
N LYS A 63 4.94 2.21 -9.82
CA LYS A 63 3.88 2.61 -10.77
C LYS A 63 2.47 2.66 -10.15
N SER A 64 2.37 2.74 -8.84
CA SER A 64 1.09 2.90 -8.13
C SER A 64 0.69 4.38 -8.13
N TYR A 65 -0.02 4.79 -9.18
CA TYR A 65 -0.44 6.18 -9.36
C TYR A 65 -1.77 6.46 -8.65
N ARG A 66 -1.73 7.19 -7.52
CA ARG A 66 -2.90 7.45 -6.63
C ARG A 66 -2.92 8.89 -6.11
N PRO A 67 -2.95 9.89 -7.00
CA PRO A 67 -2.78 11.29 -6.62
C PRO A 67 -3.85 11.81 -5.63
N LEU A 68 -5.11 11.36 -5.74
CA LEU A 68 -6.16 11.80 -4.80
C LEU A 68 -5.96 11.23 -3.39
N CYS A 69 -5.43 10.02 -3.26
CA CYS A 69 -5.09 9.45 -1.96
C CYS A 69 -3.93 10.22 -1.31
N THR A 70 -2.84 10.45 -2.06
CA THR A 70 -1.68 11.24 -1.60
C THR A 70 -2.10 12.67 -1.23
N LEU A 71 -2.96 13.31 -2.04
CA LEU A 71 -3.52 14.62 -1.73
C LEU A 71 -4.30 14.62 -0.41
N SER A 72 -5.09 13.57 -0.14
CA SER A 72 -5.82 13.42 1.13
C SER A 72 -4.88 13.28 2.34
N PHE A 73 -3.74 12.61 2.18
CA PHE A 73 -2.71 12.53 3.22
C PHE A 73 -2.00 13.85 3.41
N ARG A 74 -1.67 14.56 2.34
CA ARG A 74 -1.08 15.90 2.42
C ARG A 74 -2.00 16.88 3.15
N LEU A 75 -3.32 16.80 2.90
CA LEU A 75 -4.30 17.62 3.61
C LEU A 75 -4.35 17.26 5.11
N ASN A 76 -4.33 15.98 5.46
CA ASN A 76 -4.21 15.54 6.85
C ASN A 76 -2.93 16.06 7.51
N HIS A 77 -1.80 15.96 6.80
CA HIS A 77 -0.51 16.45 7.29
C HIS A 77 -0.53 17.97 7.51
N ALA A 78 -1.13 18.73 6.60
CA ALA A 78 -1.25 20.19 6.73
C ALA A 78 -2.10 20.63 7.94
N ILE A 79 -3.13 19.83 8.32
CA ILE A 79 -4.04 20.16 9.43
C ILE A 79 -3.49 19.64 10.77
N GLY A 80 -2.97 18.43 10.83
CA GLY A 80 -2.64 17.74 12.08
C GLY A 80 -1.20 17.21 12.17
N GLY A 81 -0.31 17.55 11.21
CA GLY A 81 1.06 17.02 11.17
C GLY A 81 1.09 15.49 11.07
N LEU A 82 2.02 14.88 11.78
CA LEU A 82 2.16 13.42 11.88
C LEU A 82 1.41 12.83 13.09
N ASN A 83 0.19 13.36 13.41
CA ASN A 83 -0.64 12.78 14.46
C ASN A 83 -1.53 11.66 13.86
N PRO A 84 -1.34 10.36 14.20
CA PRO A 84 -2.07 9.24 13.62
C PRO A 84 -3.58 9.33 13.79
N TRP A 85 -4.04 9.90 14.90
CA TRP A 85 -5.47 10.03 15.23
C TRP A 85 -6.28 10.66 14.09
N SER A 86 -5.77 11.75 13.52
CA SER A 86 -6.48 12.46 12.43
C SER A 86 -6.59 11.64 11.18
N TYR A 87 -5.60 10.80 10.87
CA TYR A 87 -5.61 9.91 9.71
C TYR A 87 -6.58 8.75 9.89
N HIS A 88 -6.61 8.14 11.07
CA HIS A 88 -7.58 7.09 11.41
C HIS A 88 -9.00 7.63 11.38
N LEU A 89 -9.25 8.82 11.93
CA LEU A 89 -10.58 9.44 11.91
C LEU A 89 -11.13 9.56 10.49
N VAL A 90 -10.31 10.05 9.54
CA VAL A 90 -10.74 10.16 8.13
C VAL A 90 -11.06 8.80 7.53
N ASN A 91 -10.26 7.76 7.81
CA ASN A 91 -10.54 6.40 7.31
C ASN A 91 -11.86 5.85 7.87
N VAL A 92 -12.12 6.02 9.15
CA VAL A 92 -13.34 5.56 9.82
C VAL A 92 -14.57 6.28 9.27
N LEU A 93 -14.49 7.61 9.08
CA LEU A 93 -15.57 8.41 8.48
C LEU A 93 -15.85 8.02 7.04
N LEU A 94 -14.80 7.78 6.23
CA LEU A 94 -14.94 7.29 4.87
C LEU A 94 -15.59 5.90 4.83
N HIS A 95 -15.20 4.97 5.72
CA HIS A 95 -15.83 3.65 5.82
C HIS A 95 -17.31 3.73 6.18
N ALA A 96 -17.67 4.58 7.14
CA ALA A 96 -19.06 4.83 7.50
C ALA A 96 -19.87 5.38 6.32
N ALA A 97 -19.31 6.31 5.55
CA ALA A 97 -19.94 6.86 4.35
C ALA A 97 -20.12 5.79 3.25
N VAL A 98 -19.08 4.97 2.99
CA VAL A 98 -19.17 3.85 2.03
C VAL A 98 -20.23 2.86 2.45
N THR A 99 -20.30 2.50 3.74
CA THR A 99 -21.32 1.61 4.28
C THR A 99 -22.75 2.14 4.04
N GLY A 100 -22.96 3.44 4.28
CA GLY A 100 -24.25 4.09 4.02
C GLY A 100 -24.62 4.08 2.53
N LEU A 101 -23.66 4.40 1.65
CA LEU A 101 -23.86 4.35 0.20
C LEU A 101 -24.12 2.93 -0.31
N PHE A 102 -23.42 1.93 0.20
CA PHE A 102 -23.66 0.53 -0.13
C PHE A 102 -25.04 0.07 0.33
N THR A 103 -25.47 0.45 1.54
CA THR A 103 -26.83 0.17 2.04
C THR A 103 -27.88 0.83 1.14
N ARG A 104 -27.65 2.07 0.70
CA ARG A 104 -28.51 2.77 -0.25
C ARG A 104 -28.57 2.07 -1.60
N PHE A 105 -27.44 1.58 -2.11
CA PHE A 105 -27.41 0.79 -3.34
C PHE A 105 -28.15 -0.54 -3.18
N SER A 106 -27.96 -1.24 -2.05
CA SER A 106 -28.67 -2.46 -1.70
C SER A 106 -30.18 -2.25 -1.65
N LYS A 107 -30.64 -1.06 -1.19
CA LYS A 107 -32.07 -0.68 -1.21
C LYS A 107 -32.62 -0.61 -2.63
N VAL A 108 -31.88 -0.16 -3.61
CA VAL A 108 -32.31 -0.14 -5.01
C VAL A 108 -32.60 -1.56 -5.53
N LEU A 109 -31.83 -2.54 -5.04
CA LEU A 109 -31.92 -3.94 -5.49
C LEU A 109 -32.96 -4.76 -4.71
N LEU A 110 -32.98 -4.59 -3.39
CA LEU A 110 -33.76 -5.43 -2.47
C LEU A 110 -35.05 -4.78 -2.00
N GLY A 111 -35.25 -3.48 -2.26
CA GLY A 111 -36.34 -2.68 -1.73
C GLY A 111 -36.11 -2.23 -0.29
N ASP A 112 -37.10 -1.51 0.26
CA ASP A 112 -37.09 -1.16 1.69
C ASP A 112 -37.42 -2.38 2.54
N GLY A 113 -36.62 -2.63 3.58
CA GLY A 113 -36.92 -3.68 4.55
C GLY A 113 -35.71 -4.36 5.14
N TYR A 114 -35.98 -5.48 5.80
CA TYR A 114 -35.02 -6.26 6.56
C TYR A 114 -33.74 -6.66 5.75
N TRP A 115 -33.94 -7.12 4.51
CA TRP A 115 -32.79 -7.60 3.71
C TRP A 115 -31.82 -6.51 3.30
N THR A 116 -32.30 -5.29 3.05
CA THR A 116 -31.42 -4.14 2.83
C THR A 116 -30.61 -3.79 4.07
N PHE A 117 -31.24 -3.83 5.22
CA PHE A 117 -30.61 -3.60 6.51
C PHE A 117 -29.53 -4.67 6.78
N MET A 118 -29.85 -5.95 6.54
CA MET A 118 -28.90 -7.06 6.68
C MET A 118 -27.68 -6.92 5.79
N ALA A 119 -27.87 -6.54 4.52
CA ALA A 119 -26.74 -6.31 3.60
C ALA A 119 -25.80 -5.22 4.13
N GLY A 120 -26.37 -4.10 4.59
CA GLY A 120 -25.62 -2.98 5.16
C GLY A 120 -24.84 -3.36 6.44
N LEU A 121 -25.50 -4.06 7.37
CA LEU A 121 -24.87 -4.52 8.62
C LEU A 121 -23.76 -5.54 8.35
N MET A 122 -23.97 -6.46 7.42
CA MET A 122 -22.97 -7.46 7.05
C MET A 122 -21.72 -6.80 6.47
N PHE A 123 -21.89 -5.80 5.61
CA PHE A 123 -20.77 -5.04 5.08
C PHE A 123 -20.06 -4.24 6.19
N ALA A 124 -20.81 -3.53 7.05
CA ALA A 124 -20.26 -2.78 8.17
C ALA A 124 -19.38 -3.63 9.11
N SER A 125 -19.79 -4.89 9.33
CA SER A 125 -19.16 -5.77 10.33
C SER A 125 -18.09 -6.70 9.77
N HIS A 126 -17.86 -6.75 8.45
CA HIS A 126 -17.01 -7.75 7.83
C HIS A 126 -15.51 -7.58 8.19
N PRO A 127 -14.83 -8.58 8.78
CA PRO A 127 -13.45 -8.44 9.26
C PRO A 127 -12.41 -8.19 8.17
N ILE A 128 -12.72 -8.52 6.91
CA ILE A 128 -11.82 -8.29 5.76
C ILE A 128 -11.51 -6.80 5.54
N HIS A 129 -12.35 -5.92 6.08
CA HIS A 129 -12.17 -4.48 5.94
C HIS A 129 -11.12 -3.90 6.88
N THR A 130 -10.65 -4.66 7.87
CA THR A 130 -9.73 -4.15 8.90
C THR A 130 -8.43 -3.62 8.27
N GLU A 131 -7.80 -4.34 7.36
CA GLU A 131 -6.60 -3.84 6.67
C GLU A 131 -6.86 -2.53 5.91
N ALA A 132 -8.06 -2.38 5.32
CA ALA A 132 -8.40 -1.19 4.56
C ALA A 132 -8.75 0.03 5.42
N VAL A 133 -9.26 -0.17 6.65
CA VAL A 133 -9.75 0.91 7.53
C VAL A 133 -8.76 1.21 8.64
N ALA A 134 -8.26 0.19 9.37
CA ALA A 134 -7.29 0.34 10.44
C ALA A 134 -5.88 0.64 9.90
N GLY A 135 -5.46 0.02 8.79
CA GLY A 135 -4.26 0.43 8.06
C GLY A 135 -4.51 1.73 7.30
N ILE A 136 -3.74 2.79 7.61
CA ILE A 136 -4.00 4.12 7.02
C ILE A 136 -3.82 4.12 5.51
N VAL A 137 -2.84 3.40 4.99
CA VAL A 137 -2.59 3.22 3.54
C VAL A 137 -3.80 2.60 2.82
N GLY A 138 -4.62 1.83 3.51
CA GLY A 138 -5.88 1.29 3.00
C GLY A 138 -6.93 2.35 2.64
N ARG A 139 -6.72 3.62 3.00
CA ARG A 139 -7.53 4.77 2.57
C ARG A 139 -7.74 4.80 1.06
N ALA A 140 -6.76 4.34 0.29
CA ALA A 140 -6.87 4.24 -1.16
C ALA A 140 -8.05 3.37 -1.60
N ASP A 141 -8.26 2.23 -0.91
CA ASP A 141 -9.35 1.30 -1.18
C ASP A 141 -10.70 1.86 -0.77
N VAL A 142 -10.77 2.47 0.42
CA VAL A 142 -12.00 3.06 0.95
C VAL A 142 -12.43 4.27 0.13
N GLY A 143 -11.49 5.16 -0.23
CA GLY A 143 -11.74 6.32 -1.08
C GLY A 143 -12.17 5.93 -2.50
N ALA A 144 -11.51 4.93 -3.10
CA ALA A 144 -11.93 4.39 -4.38
C ALA A 144 -13.36 3.83 -4.31
N SER A 145 -13.72 3.13 -3.22
CA SER A 145 -15.05 2.55 -3.02
C SER A 145 -16.14 3.61 -2.87
N LEU A 146 -15.83 4.74 -2.25
CA LEU A 146 -16.74 5.88 -2.14
C LEU A 146 -17.15 6.36 -3.54
N PHE A 147 -16.18 6.68 -4.38
CA PHE A 147 -16.43 7.16 -5.73
C PHE A 147 -16.95 6.08 -6.67
N PHE A 148 -16.60 4.81 -6.43
CA PHE A 148 -17.18 3.65 -7.12
C PHE A 148 -18.70 3.58 -6.91
N LEU A 149 -19.16 3.65 -5.66
CA LEU A 149 -20.59 3.63 -5.35
C LEU A 149 -21.30 4.88 -5.83
N LEU A 150 -20.68 6.05 -5.74
CA LEU A 150 -21.25 7.29 -6.31
C LEU A 150 -21.42 7.17 -7.82
N SER A 151 -20.42 6.65 -8.54
CA SER A 151 -20.50 6.38 -9.98
C SER A 151 -21.65 5.44 -10.31
N LEU A 152 -21.76 4.32 -9.59
CA LEU A 152 -22.80 3.33 -9.79
C LEU A 152 -24.21 3.91 -9.50
N LEU A 153 -24.36 4.70 -8.43
CA LEU A 153 -25.62 5.35 -8.09
C LEU A 153 -26.00 6.44 -9.13
N CYS A 154 -25.03 7.18 -9.65
CA CYS A 154 -25.26 8.10 -10.77
C CYS A 154 -25.77 7.35 -12.00
N TYR A 155 -25.16 6.19 -12.30
CA TYR A 155 -25.60 5.36 -13.41
C TYR A 155 -27.02 4.80 -13.22
N VAL A 156 -27.36 4.35 -12.02
CA VAL A 156 -28.72 3.95 -11.64
C VAL A 156 -29.71 5.09 -11.90
N LYS A 157 -29.34 6.32 -11.55
CA LYS A 157 -30.17 7.52 -11.84
C LYS A 157 -30.26 7.81 -13.32
N HIS A 158 -29.16 7.69 -14.07
CA HIS A 158 -29.17 7.79 -15.53
C HIS A 158 -30.19 6.81 -16.15
N CYS A 159 -30.12 5.53 -15.75
CA CYS A 159 -31.08 4.53 -16.23
C CYS A 159 -32.54 4.87 -15.87
N SER A 160 -32.78 5.31 -14.63
CA SER A 160 -34.15 5.63 -14.17
C SER A 160 -34.75 6.88 -14.81
N THR A 161 -33.93 7.83 -15.26
CA THR A 161 -34.37 9.08 -15.92
C THR A 161 -34.20 9.03 -17.43
N ARG A 162 -33.96 7.84 -18.01
CA ARG A 162 -33.62 7.64 -19.41
C ARG A 162 -34.51 8.42 -20.37
N GLY A 163 -33.88 9.25 -21.22
CA GLY A 163 -34.53 10.15 -22.19
C GLY A 163 -33.47 11.09 -22.76
N TYR A 164 -33.84 12.01 -23.62
CA TYR A 164 -32.94 12.99 -24.25
C TYR A 164 -32.78 14.28 -23.44
N SER A 165 -33.16 14.29 -22.15
CA SER A 165 -33.03 15.48 -21.32
C SER A 165 -31.57 15.71 -20.85
N ALA A 166 -31.19 16.97 -20.71
CA ALA A 166 -29.88 17.37 -20.16
C ALA A 166 -29.62 16.75 -18.79
N ARG A 167 -30.66 16.57 -17.97
CA ARG A 167 -30.56 15.93 -16.64
C ARG A 167 -30.14 14.47 -16.74
N THR A 168 -30.59 13.70 -17.71
CA THR A 168 -30.18 12.30 -17.93
C THR A 168 -28.70 12.22 -18.27
N TRP A 169 -28.23 13.08 -19.16
CA TRP A 169 -26.82 13.13 -19.57
C TRP A 169 -25.91 13.70 -18.49
N GLY A 170 -26.44 14.59 -17.62
CA GLY A 170 -25.73 15.05 -16.42
C GLY A 170 -25.42 13.90 -15.45
N TRP A 171 -26.37 12.97 -15.24
CA TRP A 171 -26.09 11.77 -14.44
C TRP A 171 -25.07 10.84 -15.10
N PHE A 172 -25.11 10.71 -16.42
CA PHE A 172 -24.10 9.92 -17.15
C PHE A 172 -22.70 10.53 -17.03
N LEU A 173 -22.57 11.86 -17.20
CA LEU A 173 -21.32 12.56 -16.99
C LEU A 173 -20.82 12.38 -15.55
N GLY A 174 -21.71 12.48 -14.55
CA GLY A 174 -21.39 12.18 -13.16
C GLY A 174 -20.84 10.77 -12.96
N THR A 175 -21.39 9.77 -13.68
CA THR A 175 -20.85 8.40 -13.69
C THR A 175 -19.41 8.37 -14.14
N GLY A 176 -19.08 9.00 -15.28
CA GLY A 176 -17.72 9.03 -15.83
C GLY A 176 -16.73 9.77 -14.92
N LEU A 177 -17.13 10.94 -14.39
CA LEU A 177 -16.29 11.73 -13.48
C LEU A 177 -16.01 10.98 -12.16
N CYS A 178 -17.03 10.37 -11.55
CA CYS A 178 -16.83 9.56 -10.35
C CYS A 178 -15.98 8.31 -10.63
N ALA A 179 -16.13 7.67 -11.79
CA ALA A 179 -15.26 6.55 -12.19
C ALA A 179 -13.80 7.00 -12.34
N GLY A 180 -13.55 8.17 -12.93
CA GLY A 180 -12.23 8.79 -13.00
C GLY A 180 -11.64 9.06 -11.62
N CYS A 181 -12.41 9.70 -10.73
CA CYS A 181 -12.00 9.91 -9.33
C CYS A 181 -11.69 8.58 -8.63
N SER A 182 -12.55 7.56 -8.77
CA SER A 182 -12.33 6.25 -8.19
C SER A 182 -11.00 5.62 -8.66
N MET A 183 -10.68 5.73 -9.95
CA MET A 183 -9.41 5.26 -10.52
C MET A 183 -8.20 6.06 -10.02
N LEU A 184 -8.33 7.36 -9.76
CA LEU A 184 -7.27 8.20 -9.21
C LEU A 184 -7.03 7.97 -7.71
N TRP A 185 -8.00 7.38 -7.01
CA TRP A 185 -7.82 6.83 -5.67
C TRP A 185 -7.14 5.47 -5.71
N LYS A 186 -7.64 4.54 -6.55
CA LYS A 186 -7.03 3.23 -6.77
C LYS A 186 -7.44 2.65 -8.12
N GLU A 187 -6.52 1.97 -8.78
CA GLU A 187 -6.64 1.46 -10.16
C GLU A 187 -7.88 0.61 -10.40
N GLN A 188 -8.28 -0.21 -9.44
CA GLN A 188 -9.47 -1.06 -9.56
C GLN A 188 -10.79 -0.27 -9.67
N GLY A 189 -10.79 1.01 -9.32
CA GLY A 189 -11.97 1.86 -9.35
C GLY A 189 -12.61 2.03 -10.73
N VAL A 190 -11.84 1.96 -11.82
CA VAL A 190 -12.36 2.07 -13.20
C VAL A 190 -13.32 0.94 -13.55
N THR A 191 -13.24 -0.20 -12.87
CA THR A 191 -14.08 -1.39 -13.12
C THR A 191 -15.57 -1.14 -12.85
N VAL A 192 -15.93 -0.05 -12.17
CA VAL A 192 -17.32 0.38 -11.97
C VAL A 192 -18.06 0.56 -13.30
N LEU A 193 -17.37 0.97 -14.37
CA LEU A 193 -18.00 1.15 -15.68
C LEU A 193 -18.48 -0.17 -16.26
N ALA A 194 -17.71 -1.26 -16.07
CA ALA A 194 -18.12 -2.60 -16.47
C ALA A 194 -19.29 -3.13 -15.62
N VAL A 195 -19.25 -2.90 -14.29
CA VAL A 195 -20.37 -3.24 -13.40
C VAL A 195 -21.63 -2.45 -13.75
N SER A 196 -21.51 -1.18 -14.15
CA SER A 196 -22.62 -0.35 -14.62
C SER A 196 -23.24 -0.89 -15.90
N ALA A 197 -22.42 -1.41 -16.83
CA ALA A 197 -22.94 -2.08 -18.03
C ALA A 197 -23.71 -3.36 -17.69
N VAL A 198 -23.23 -4.16 -16.74
CA VAL A 198 -23.95 -5.35 -16.22
C VAL A 198 -25.28 -4.94 -15.57
N TYR A 199 -25.29 -3.87 -14.77
CA TYR A 199 -26.52 -3.34 -14.18
C TYR A 199 -27.53 -2.94 -15.27
N ASP A 200 -27.10 -2.24 -16.31
CA ASP A 200 -27.98 -1.79 -17.39
C ASP A 200 -28.62 -2.95 -18.15
N VAL A 201 -27.81 -3.95 -18.52
CA VAL A 201 -28.26 -5.11 -19.32
C VAL A 201 -29.16 -6.02 -18.51
N PHE A 202 -28.73 -6.44 -17.33
CA PHE A 202 -29.41 -7.52 -16.58
C PHE A 202 -30.41 -7.00 -15.55
N VAL A 203 -30.14 -5.86 -14.91
CA VAL A 203 -31.00 -5.35 -13.83
C VAL A 203 -32.04 -4.39 -14.37
N PHE A 204 -31.65 -3.42 -15.18
CA PHE A 204 -32.54 -2.40 -15.69
C PHE A 204 -33.39 -2.90 -16.88
N HIS A 205 -32.72 -3.40 -17.95
CA HIS A 205 -33.41 -3.93 -19.14
C HIS A 205 -33.89 -5.37 -19.01
N ARG A 206 -33.41 -6.09 -18.00
CA ARG A 206 -33.76 -7.50 -17.72
C ARG A 206 -33.58 -8.42 -18.95
N LEU A 207 -32.54 -8.16 -19.75
CA LEU A 207 -32.25 -8.93 -20.94
C LEU A 207 -31.72 -10.32 -20.58
N LYS A 208 -32.20 -11.33 -21.33
CA LYS A 208 -31.65 -12.67 -21.26
C LYS A 208 -30.44 -12.79 -22.17
N MET A 209 -29.48 -13.68 -21.87
CA MET A 209 -28.26 -13.87 -22.66
C MET A 209 -28.53 -13.99 -24.16
N LYS A 210 -29.52 -14.79 -24.56
CA LYS A 210 -29.93 -14.97 -25.97
C LYS A 210 -30.51 -13.70 -26.62
N GLN A 211 -30.92 -12.73 -25.83
CA GLN A 211 -31.55 -11.47 -26.32
C GLN A 211 -30.55 -10.34 -26.43
N ILE A 212 -29.36 -10.45 -25.78
CA ILE A 212 -28.34 -9.36 -25.72
C ILE A 212 -27.87 -9.02 -27.13
N LEU A 213 -27.34 -10.00 -27.84
CA LEU A 213 -26.80 -9.80 -29.18
C LEU A 213 -27.83 -9.30 -30.19
N PRO A 214 -29.04 -9.93 -30.30
CA PRO A 214 -30.10 -9.42 -31.17
C PRO A 214 -30.60 -8.02 -30.79
N THR A 215 -30.61 -7.66 -29.52
CA THR A 215 -31.04 -6.33 -29.07
C THR A 215 -30.05 -5.26 -29.45
N ILE A 216 -28.75 -5.56 -29.30
CA ILE A 216 -27.66 -4.65 -29.67
C ILE A 216 -27.59 -4.51 -31.21
N CYS A 217 -27.59 -5.61 -31.98
CA CYS A 217 -27.40 -5.60 -33.42
C CYS A 217 -28.61 -5.02 -34.16
N LYS A 218 -29.86 -5.25 -33.68
CA LYS A 218 -31.07 -4.77 -34.35
C LYS A 218 -31.44 -3.31 -34.01
N ARG A 219 -30.63 -2.58 -33.27
CA ARG A 219 -30.85 -1.19 -32.83
C ARG A 219 -32.25 -0.96 -32.18
N LYS A 220 -32.88 -2.02 -31.68
CA LYS A 220 -34.20 -1.91 -31.04
C LYS A 220 -34.21 -1.04 -29.78
N ASN A 221 -33.03 -0.91 -29.14
CA ASN A 221 -32.81 -0.06 -27.96
C ASN A 221 -31.56 0.83 -28.16
N LEU A 222 -31.73 1.87 -29.00
CA LEU A 222 -30.65 2.81 -29.32
C LEU A 222 -30.02 3.43 -28.04
N SER A 223 -30.85 3.71 -27.02
CA SER A 223 -30.34 4.31 -25.78
C SER A 223 -29.47 3.35 -24.96
N LEU A 224 -29.78 2.04 -24.96
CA LEU A 224 -28.90 1.02 -24.34
C LEU A 224 -27.55 0.93 -25.09
N PHE A 225 -27.64 0.82 -26.43
CA PHE A 225 -26.43 0.75 -27.25
C PHE A 225 -25.52 1.96 -27.05
N LEU A 226 -26.09 3.18 -27.06
CA LEU A 226 -25.35 4.41 -26.86
C LEU A 226 -24.70 4.46 -25.45
N SER A 227 -25.45 4.10 -24.40
CA SER A 227 -24.93 4.08 -23.02
C SER A 227 -23.76 3.11 -22.88
N ILE A 228 -23.87 1.88 -23.41
CA ILE A 228 -22.79 0.88 -23.34
C ILE A 228 -21.58 1.35 -24.16
N SER A 229 -21.79 1.89 -25.37
CA SER A 229 -20.70 2.40 -26.20
C SER A 229 -19.94 3.54 -25.51
N LEU A 230 -20.68 4.46 -24.87
CA LEU A 230 -20.08 5.56 -24.11
C LEU A 230 -19.38 5.08 -22.83
N LEU A 231 -19.92 4.10 -22.10
CA LEU A 231 -19.21 3.47 -20.96
C LEU A 231 -17.90 2.84 -21.40
N THR A 232 -17.92 2.13 -22.53
CA THR A 232 -16.71 1.53 -23.11
C THR A 232 -15.69 2.61 -23.52
N PHE A 233 -16.16 3.68 -24.16
CA PHE A 233 -15.32 4.82 -24.52
C PHE A 233 -14.69 5.48 -23.29
N TRP A 234 -15.48 5.74 -22.21
CA TRP A 234 -14.94 6.26 -20.97
C TRP A 234 -13.89 5.32 -20.35
N GLY A 235 -14.19 4.02 -20.29
CA GLY A 235 -13.29 3.02 -19.74
C GLY A 235 -11.98 2.92 -20.48
N THR A 236 -12.03 2.84 -21.81
CA THR A 236 -10.81 2.79 -22.66
C THR A 236 -10.02 4.09 -22.59
N SER A 237 -10.68 5.25 -22.57
CA SER A 237 -10.04 6.55 -22.44
C SER A 237 -9.33 6.71 -21.10
N LEU A 238 -9.97 6.35 -19.98
CA LEU A 238 -9.38 6.41 -18.65
C LEU A 238 -8.19 5.46 -18.51
N LEU A 239 -8.32 4.22 -19.00
CA LEU A 239 -7.21 3.25 -19.01
C LEU A 239 -6.06 3.72 -19.89
N GLY A 240 -6.36 4.20 -21.11
CA GLY A 240 -5.36 4.74 -22.02
C GLY A 240 -4.61 5.94 -21.45
N ALA A 241 -5.33 6.90 -20.84
CA ALA A 241 -4.74 8.05 -20.16
C ALA A 241 -3.83 7.61 -19.01
N ARG A 242 -4.26 6.65 -18.20
CA ARG A 242 -3.45 6.10 -17.11
C ARG A 242 -2.18 5.43 -17.60
N LEU A 243 -2.28 4.56 -18.61
CA LEU A 243 -1.12 3.85 -19.18
C LEU A 243 -0.11 4.84 -19.80
N TYR A 244 -0.61 5.85 -20.50
CA TYR A 244 0.22 6.93 -21.05
C TYR A 244 0.97 7.67 -19.94
N TRP A 245 0.28 8.05 -18.85
CA TRP A 245 0.87 8.79 -17.74
C TRP A 245 1.89 8.00 -16.95
N MET A 246 1.66 6.69 -16.73
CA MET A 246 2.56 5.80 -15.99
C MET A 246 3.79 5.34 -16.80
N GLY A 247 3.80 5.56 -18.11
CA GLY A 247 4.81 5.05 -19.02
C GLY A 247 4.61 3.56 -19.39
N ASN A 248 5.21 3.15 -20.51
CA ASN A 248 4.95 1.84 -21.14
C ASN A 248 5.64 0.64 -20.46
N LYS A 249 6.44 0.85 -19.41
CA LYS A 249 7.15 -0.24 -18.74
C LYS A 249 6.33 -0.72 -17.54
N PRO A 250 6.01 -2.03 -17.44
CA PRO A 250 5.37 -2.57 -16.25
C PRO A 250 6.32 -2.48 -15.05
N PRO A 251 5.79 -2.39 -13.80
CA PRO A 251 6.61 -2.46 -12.60
C PRO A 251 7.29 -3.83 -12.48
N SER A 252 8.51 -3.86 -11.99
CA SER A 252 9.21 -5.09 -11.62
C SER A 252 9.00 -5.38 -10.13
N PHE A 253 8.62 -6.61 -9.79
CA PHE A 253 8.46 -7.06 -8.41
C PHE A 253 9.48 -8.13 -8.08
N SER A 254 9.89 -8.21 -6.81
CA SER A 254 10.85 -9.22 -6.37
C SER A 254 10.19 -10.60 -6.22
N ASN A 255 11.00 -11.66 -6.32
CA ASN A 255 10.58 -13.04 -6.02
C ASN A 255 9.89 -13.17 -4.64
N SER A 256 10.35 -12.41 -3.65
CA SER A 256 9.75 -12.40 -2.32
C SER A 256 8.34 -11.80 -2.29
N ASP A 257 8.02 -10.86 -3.20
CA ASP A 257 6.70 -10.24 -3.23
C ASP A 257 5.66 -11.14 -3.87
N ASN A 258 6.02 -11.82 -4.97
CA ASN A 258 5.14 -12.76 -5.68
C ASN A 258 5.94 -13.97 -6.22
N PRO A 259 6.20 -15.00 -5.41
CA PRO A 259 6.97 -16.18 -5.81
C PRO A 259 6.36 -16.93 -6.99
N ALA A 260 5.04 -16.90 -7.17
CA ALA A 260 4.38 -17.57 -8.29
C ALA A 260 4.70 -16.89 -9.64
N ALA A 261 4.82 -15.56 -9.66
CA ALA A 261 5.18 -14.81 -10.86
C ALA A 261 6.61 -15.10 -11.34
N ASP A 262 7.51 -15.38 -10.40
CA ASP A 262 8.93 -15.65 -10.65
C ASP A 262 9.26 -17.14 -10.84
N SER A 263 8.26 -18.01 -10.77
CA SER A 263 8.47 -19.46 -10.94
C SER A 263 8.80 -19.82 -12.39
N ASP A 264 9.88 -20.57 -12.63
CA ASP A 264 10.25 -21.09 -13.95
C ASP A 264 9.24 -22.12 -14.48
N SER A 265 8.54 -22.81 -13.60
CA SER A 265 7.52 -23.81 -13.97
C SER A 265 6.19 -23.14 -14.34
N LEU A 266 5.84 -23.17 -15.63
CA LEU A 266 4.53 -22.71 -16.11
C LEU A 266 3.38 -23.43 -15.40
N LEU A 267 3.52 -24.75 -15.13
CA LEU A 267 2.51 -25.54 -14.43
C LEU A 267 2.29 -25.00 -13.00
N ALA A 268 3.38 -24.82 -12.23
CA ALA A 268 3.29 -24.32 -10.86
C ALA A 268 2.68 -22.90 -10.82
N ARG A 269 3.07 -22.03 -11.75
CA ARG A 269 2.53 -20.69 -11.90
C ARG A 269 1.03 -20.71 -12.16
N THR A 270 0.61 -21.50 -13.15
CA THR A 270 -0.80 -21.62 -13.56
C THR A 270 -1.66 -22.16 -12.42
N LEU A 271 -1.28 -23.30 -11.82
CA LEU A 271 -2.03 -23.91 -10.73
C LEU A 271 -2.14 -22.96 -9.53
N THR A 272 -1.06 -22.27 -9.18
CA THR A 272 -1.07 -21.34 -8.06
C THR A 272 -1.98 -20.14 -8.34
N PHE A 273 -1.88 -19.53 -9.53
CA PHE A 273 -2.75 -18.38 -9.87
C PHE A 273 -4.24 -18.75 -9.93
N PHE A 274 -4.58 -19.97 -10.36
CA PHE A 274 -5.98 -20.44 -10.28
C PHE A 274 -6.43 -20.74 -8.85
N TYR A 275 -5.52 -21.08 -7.94
CA TYR A 275 -5.85 -21.31 -6.54
C TYR A 275 -6.07 -20.02 -5.74
N LEU A 276 -5.33 -18.93 -6.04
CA LEU A 276 -5.41 -17.67 -5.26
C LEU A 276 -6.83 -17.08 -5.15
N PRO A 277 -7.68 -17.04 -6.21
CA PRO A 277 -9.08 -16.59 -6.07
C PRO A 277 -9.89 -17.44 -5.11
N THR A 278 -9.64 -18.76 -5.06
CA THR A 278 -10.27 -19.67 -4.09
C THR A 278 -9.91 -19.31 -2.66
N LYS A 279 -8.63 -19.03 -2.40
CA LYS A 279 -8.16 -18.61 -1.07
C LYS A 279 -8.74 -17.24 -0.68
N ASN A 280 -8.85 -16.30 -1.63
CA ASN A 280 -9.48 -15.01 -1.40
C ASN A 280 -10.99 -15.14 -1.07
N LEU A 281 -11.72 -16.03 -1.76
CA LEU A 281 -13.11 -16.31 -1.38
C LEU A 281 -13.22 -16.94 0.01
N TRP A 282 -12.28 -17.81 0.39
CA TRP A 282 -12.24 -18.38 1.73
C TRP A 282 -12.11 -17.30 2.81
N LEU A 283 -11.27 -16.27 2.57
CA LEU A 283 -11.13 -15.13 3.49
C LEU A 283 -12.42 -14.31 3.63
N LEU A 284 -13.27 -14.27 2.59
CA LEU A 284 -14.59 -13.65 2.68
C LEU A 284 -15.60 -14.53 3.44
N LEU A 285 -15.57 -15.85 3.21
CA LEU A 285 -16.50 -16.78 3.86
C LEU A 285 -16.16 -17.01 5.33
N CYS A 286 -14.89 -17.26 5.61
CA CYS A 286 -14.40 -17.64 6.93
C CYS A 286 -13.08 -16.87 7.22
N PRO A 287 -13.17 -15.61 7.66
CA PRO A 287 -12.02 -14.76 8.00
C PRO A 287 -11.41 -15.17 9.35
N ASP A 288 -11.00 -16.44 9.48
CA ASP A 288 -10.42 -17.03 10.68
C ASP A 288 -8.98 -16.55 10.90
N THR A 289 -8.17 -16.59 9.85
CA THR A 289 -6.78 -16.16 9.84
C THR A 289 -6.61 -14.96 8.92
N LEU A 290 -6.33 -13.80 9.49
CA LEU A 290 -6.02 -12.56 8.79
C LEU A 290 -4.57 -12.16 9.12
N SER A 291 -3.87 -11.57 8.13
CA SER A 291 -2.48 -11.16 8.27
C SER A 291 -2.25 -9.78 7.66
N PHE A 292 -1.23 -9.08 8.14
CA PHE A 292 -0.78 -7.83 7.55
C PHE A 292 -0.09 -8.03 6.19
N ASP A 293 0.39 -9.27 5.93
CA ASP A 293 1.14 -9.59 4.71
C ASP A 293 1.07 -11.09 4.40
N TRP A 294 0.85 -11.42 3.11
CA TRP A 294 0.75 -12.78 2.58
C TRP A 294 1.83 -13.07 1.52
N SER A 295 2.93 -12.33 1.52
CA SER A 295 4.04 -12.52 0.59
C SER A 295 4.91 -13.74 0.93
N MET A 296 5.96 -13.96 0.18
CA MET A 296 6.90 -15.07 0.36
C MET A 296 6.19 -16.43 0.31
N ASP A 297 6.41 -17.27 1.31
CA ASP A 297 5.89 -18.64 1.38
C ASP A 297 4.57 -18.77 2.17
N ALA A 298 3.89 -17.62 2.46
CA ALA A 298 2.60 -17.62 3.16
C ALA A 298 1.52 -18.44 2.43
N VAL A 299 1.59 -18.48 1.09
CA VAL A 299 0.83 -19.41 0.25
C VAL A 299 1.81 -20.24 -0.58
N PRO A 300 2.13 -21.47 -0.13
CA PRO A 300 3.07 -22.32 -0.85
C PRO A 300 2.63 -22.63 -2.28
N LEU A 301 3.58 -22.63 -3.22
CA LEU A 301 3.31 -22.92 -4.64
C LEU A 301 2.70 -24.31 -4.84
N LEU A 302 1.74 -24.42 -5.77
CA LEU A 302 1.18 -25.69 -6.22
C LEU A 302 2.06 -26.24 -7.35
N LYS A 303 2.88 -27.23 -7.05
CA LYS A 303 3.85 -27.78 -8.01
C LYS A 303 3.31 -28.92 -8.85
N THR A 304 2.26 -29.59 -8.40
CA THR A 304 1.70 -30.80 -9.05
C THR A 304 0.19 -30.73 -9.17
N VAL A 305 -0.36 -31.37 -10.19
CA VAL A 305 -1.82 -31.48 -10.41
C VAL A 305 -2.48 -32.31 -9.30
N CYS A 306 -1.77 -33.26 -8.71
CA CYS A 306 -2.28 -34.14 -7.63
C CYS A 306 -2.32 -33.46 -6.25
N ASP A 307 -1.95 -32.18 -6.14
CA ASP A 307 -2.07 -31.45 -4.88
C ASP A 307 -3.55 -31.31 -4.49
N TRP A 308 -3.89 -31.74 -3.26
CA TRP A 308 -5.26 -31.73 -2.75
C TRP A 308 -5.93 -30.34 -2.80
N ARG A 309 -5.15 -29.27 -2.76
CA ARG A 309 -5.64 -27.87 -2.86
C ARG A 309 -6.31 -27.61 -4.21
N ASN A 310 -5.99 -28.37 -5.26
CA ASN A 310 -6.67 -28.28 -6.54
C ASN A 310 -8.14 -28.71 -6.47
N LEU A 311 -8.53 -29.56 -5.51
CA LEU A 311 -9.94 -29.89 -5.28
C LEU A 311 -10.74 -28.65 -4.84
N HIS A 312 -10.15 -27.81 -3.99
CA HIS A 312 -10.78 -26.54 -3.58
C HIS A 312 -10.92 -25.59 -4.80
N THR A 313 -9.91 -25.55 -5.66
CA THR A 313 -9.94 -24.78 -6.90
C THR A 313 -11.09 -25.24 -7.80
N VAL A 314 -11.21 -26.55 -8.04
CA VAL A 314 -12.29 -27.11 -8.85
C VAL A 314 -13.66 -26.84 -8.22
N ALA A 315 -13.81 -27.05 -6.92
CA ALA A 315 -15.05 -26.78 -6.19
C ALA A 315 -15.45 -25.31 -6.29
N PHE A 316 -14.49 -24.39 -6.15
CA PHE A 316 -14.70 -22.95 -6.28
C PHE A 316 -15.24 -22.56 -7.65
N TYR A 317 -14.53 -22.97 -8.74
CA TYR A 317 -14.96 -22.61 -10.09
C TYR A 317 -16.26 -23.29 -10.49
N SER A 318 -16.49 -24.54 -10.05
CA SER A 318 -17.75 -25.25 -10.27
C SER A 318 -18.90 -24.55 -9.56
N GLY A 319 -18.70 -24.13 -8.30
CA GLY A 319 -19.70 -23.36 -7.56
C GLY A 319 -19.99 -22.00 -8.19
N LEU A 320 -18.97 -21.31 -8.67
CA LEU A 320 -19.12 -20.02 -9.35
C LEU A 320 -19.90 -20.16 -10.67
N LEU A 321 -19.56 -21.21 -11.46
CA LEU A 321 -20.29 -21.53 -12.71
C LEU A 321 -21.74 -21.90 -12.43
N LEU A 322 -21.99 -22.68 -11.36
CA LEU A 322 -23.35 -23.02 -10.96
C LEU A 322 -24.17 -21.79 -10.56
N LEU A 323 -23.58 -20.88 -9.77
CA LEU A 323 -24.25 -19.61 -9.41
C LEU A 323 -24.51 -18.74 -10.65
N ALA A 324 -23.54 -18.61 -11.54
CA ALA A 324 -23.73 -17.91 -12.81
C ALA A 324 -24.81 -18.55 -13.66
N TYR A 325 -24.84 -19.90 -13.77
CA TYR A 325 -25.88 -20.65 -14.48
C TYR A 325 -27.26 -20.42 -13.86
N CYS A 326 -27.38 -20.49 -12.53
CA CYS A 326 -28.65 -20.20 -11.84
C CYS A 326 -29.12 -18.77 -12.08
N GLY A 327 -28.23 -17.79 -12.10
CA GLY A 327 -28.56 -16.41 -12.41
C GLY A 327 -28.97 -16.19 -13.87
N LEU A 328 -28.41 -16.97 -14.80
CA LEU A 328 -28.68 -16.86 -16.23
C LEU A 328 -29.81 -17.77 -16.73
N LYS A 329 -30.20 -18.79 -15.94
CA LYS A 329 -31.27 -19.71 -16.26
C LYS A 329 -32.62 -18.95 -16.24
N ASN A 330 -33.41 -19.11 -17.29
CA ASN A 330 -34.77 -18.61 -17.32
C ASN A 330 -35.59 -19.30 -16.22
N PRO A 331 -36.37 -18.61 -15.43
CA PRO A 331 -37.54 -19.21 -14.83
C PRO A 331 -38.50 -19.50 -16.01
N SER A 332 -38.36 -20.67 -16.61
CA SER A 332 -39.26 -21.14 -17.67
C SER A 332 -40.62 -21.46 -17.08
N LEU A 333 -41.66 -20.93 -17.68
CA LEU A 333 -42.94 -21.56 -18.06
C LEU A 333 -43.53 -22.73 -17.22
N GLU A 334 -42.85 -23.25 -16.19
CA GLU A 334 -43.39 -24.29 -15.29
C GLU A 334 -44.37 -23.74 -14.23
N GLY A 335 -44.51 -22.42 -14.08
CA GLY A 335 -45.47 -21.77 -13.17
C GLY A 335 -46.81 -21.38 -13.80
N GLU A 336 -46.93 -21.35 -15.12
CA GLU A 336 -48.21 -20.96 -15.78
C GLU A 336 -49.17 -22.09 -16.06
N CYS A 337 -48.77 -23.35 -15.90
CA CYS A 337 -49.68 -24.49 -16.15
C CYS A 337 -50.56 -24.93 -14.96
N ASN A 338 -50.35 -24.42 -13.73
CA ASN A 338 -51.14 -24.83 -12.56
C ASN A 338 -52.17 -23.79 -12.08
N GLY A 339 -52.50 -22.82 -12.92
CA GLY A 339 -53.50 -21.77 -12.64
C GLY A 339 -54.81 -21.92 -13.44
N ARG A 340 -55.01 -23.03 -14.15
CA ARG A 340 -56.27 -23.30 -14.81
C ARG A 340 -56.93 -24.56 -14.25
N ALA A 341 -58.11 -24.36 -13.75
CA ALA A 341 -59.14 -25.32 -13.35
C ALA A 341 -59.33 -25.49 -11.85
N VAL A 342 -60.11 -24.69 -11.25
CA VAL A 342 -61.28 -25.07 -10.43
C VAL A 342 -62.25 -23.86 -10.39
N THR A 343 -63.11 -23.75 -11.35
CA THR A 343 -64.38 -23.12 -11.15
C THR A 343 -65.40 -24.24 -11.17
N ASN A 344 -65.83 -24.64 -9.99
CA ASN A 344 -66.95 -25.54 -9.80
C ASN A 344 -68.22 -24.94 -10.41
N GLY A 345 -68.77 -25.63 -11.36
CA GLY A 345 -70.16 -25.44 -11.82
C GLY A 345 -71.17 -25.75 -10.71
N LYS A 346 -72.09 -24.84 -10.49
CA LYS A 346 -73.43 -25.16 -9.98
C LYS A 346 -74.40 -24.75 -11.05
N GLN A 347 -75.00 -25.76 -11.68
CA GLN A 347 -76.20 -25.67 -12.45
C GLN A 347 -77.34 -25.20 -11.54
N ASN A 348 -78.08 -24.23 -12.00
CA ASN A 348 -79.53 -24.21 -11.75
C ASN A 348 -80.23 -23.74 -13.02
N ALA A 349 -81.11 -24.65 -13.49
CA ALA A 349 -82.01 -24.44 -14.57
C ALA A 349 -83.09 -23.46 -14.17
N ASN A 350 -83.44 -22.56 -15.06
CA ASN A 350 -84.91 -22.35 -15.48
C ASN A 350 -84.88 -21.38 -16.65
N GLY A 351 -85.64 -21.79 -17.67
CA GLY A 351 -85.78 -21.11 -18.94
C GLY A 351 -86.68 -19.91 -18.91
N HIS A 352 -86.49 -19.09 -19.90
CA HIS A 352 -87.58 -18.60 -20.78
C HIS A 352 -86.98 -17.88 -21.98
N SER A 353 -87.45 -18.27 -23.14
CA SER A 353 -87.25 -17.70 -24.45
C SER A 353 -87.88 -16.32 -24.58
N CYS A 354 -87.24 -15.41 -25.29
CA CYS A 354 -87.91 -14.46 -26.19
C CYS A 354 -86.88 -13.91 -27.21
N HIS A 355 -87.29 -14.06 -28.45
CA HIS A 355 -86.67 -13.43 -29.64
C HIS A 355 -86.77 -11.93 -29.60
N SER A 356 -85.78 -11.24 -30.10
CA SER A 356 -85.95 -10.08 -30.99
C SER A 356 -84.58 -9.75 -31.65
N ASP A 357 -84.60 -9.86 -32.97
CA ASP A 357 -83.58 -9.37 -33.89
C ASP A 357 -83.50 -7.85 -33.83
N VAL A 358 -82.26 -7.34 -33.76
CA VAL A 358 -81.88 -6.00 -34.27
C VAL A 358 -80.50 -6.02 -34.84
N GLU A 359 -80.48 -5.91 -36.12
CA GLU A 359 -79.33 -5.62 -36.99
C GLU A 359 -78.77 -4.21 -36.70
N TYR A 360 -77.50 -4.03 -36.41
CA TYR A 360 -76.84 -2.73 -36.61
C TYR A 360 -75.31 -2.87 -36.93
N ARG A 361 -75.06 -2.55 -38.16
CA ARG A 361 -73.90 -1.97 -38.84
C ARG A 361 -72.58 -1.87 -38.04
N ASN A 362 -71.54 -2.47 -38.64
CA ASN A 362 -70.13 -2.17 -38.51
C ASN A 362 -69.86 -0.69 -38.76
N SER A 363 -69.23 -0.02 -37.80
CA SER A 363 -68.38 1.12 -38.04
C SER A 363 -67.03 0.90 -37.29
N GLU A 364 -65.99 0.61 -38.07
CA GLU A 364 -64.61 0.59 -37.60
C GLU A 364 -64.21 1.98 -37.11
N MET A 365 -64.12 2.16 -35.81
CA MET A 365 -63.41 3.31 -35.21
C MET A 365 -61.97 2.91 -34.91
N LYS A 366 -61.03 3.37 -35.74
CA LYS A 366 -59.55 3.30 -35.44
C LYS A 366 -59.32 3.95 -34.09
N PRO A 367 -58.58 3.30 -33.15
CA PRO A 367 -58.23 3.92 -31.90
C PRO A 367 -57.31 5.10 -32.14
N SER A 368 -57.61 6.24 -31.53
CA SER A 368 -56.87 7.49 -31.68
C SER A 368 -55.43 7.32 -31.15
N PHE A 369 -54.49 8.00 -31.80
CA PHE A 369 -53.05 7.98 -31.50
C PHE A 369 -52.79 8.34 -30.01
N ALA A 370 -53.65 9.11 -29.37
CA ALA A 370 -53.60 9.49 -27.97
C ALA A 370 -53.76 8.32 -26.99
N SER A 371 -54.64 7.33 -27.26
CA SER A 371 -54.84 6.16 -26.40
C SER A 371 -53.72 5.16 -26.46
N LYS A 372 -53.01 5.06 -27.59
CA LYS A 372 -51.80 4.24 -27.71
C LYS A 372 -50.59 4.83 -26.96
N VAL A 373 -50.46 6.17 -26.93
CA VAL A 373 -49.43 6.86 -26.18
C VAL A 373 -49.68 6.75 -24.68
N GLU A 374 -50.91 6.91 -24.22
CA GLU A 374 -51.28 6.82 -22.80
C GLU A 374 -51.13 5.40 -22.22
N ASN A 375 -51.48 4.37 -22.99
CA ASN A 375 -51.23 2.96 -22.62
C ASN A 375 -49.74 2.58 -22.69
N GLY A 376 -48.98 3.14 -23.61
CA GLY A 376 -47.52 2.99 -23.67
C GLY A 376 -46.83 3.64 -22.47
N ILE A 377 -47.32 4.82 -22.05
CA ILE A 377 -46.77 5.53 -20.86
C ILE A 377 -47.18 4.81 -19.56
N LYS A 378 -48.44 4.35 -19.42
CA LYS A 378 -48.89 3.58 -18.24
C LYS A 378 -48.13 2.25 -18.10
N ASN A 379 -47.87 1.53 -19.19
CA ASN A 379 -47.09 0.30 -19.16
C ASN A 379 -45.61 0.56 -18.86
N SER A 380 -45.02 1.64 -19.33
CA SER A 380 -43.63 2.01 -19.03
C SER A 380 -43.43 2.51 -17.59
N VAL A 381 -44.47 3.17 -17.00
CA VAL A 381 -44.49 3.61 -15.60
C VAL A 381 -44.70 2.42 -14.66
N SER A 382 -45.56 1.46 -15.02
CA SER A 382 -45.79 0.23 -14.24
C SER A 382 -44.56 -0.70 -14.21
N GLN A 383 -43.77 -0.75 -15.27
CA GLN A 383 -42.49 -1.51 -15.26
C GLN A 383 -41.40 -0.87 -14.40
N ARG A 384 -41.44 0.44 -14.14
CA ARG A 384 -40.44 1.17 -13.35
C ARG A 384 -40.49 0.92 -11.83
N THR A 385 -41.57 0.34 -11.30
CA THR A 385 -41.77 0.12 -9.85
C THR A 385 -41.54 -1.31 -9.38
N GLN A 386 -41.30 -2.26 -10.28
CA GLN A 386 -41.00 -3.64 -9.89
C GLN A 386 -39.53 -3.83 -9.52
N LEU A 387 -39.25 -4.42 -8.33
CA LEU A 387 -37.94 -4.81 -7.89
C LEU A 387 -37.29 -5.80 -8.88
N PRO A 388 -35.94 -5.80 -9.00
CA PRO A 388 -35.23 -6.78 -9.81
C PRO A 388 -35.51 -8.20 -9.35
N SER A 389 -35.49 -9.18 -10.27
CA SER A 389 -35.58 -10.59 -9.91
C SER A 389 -34.36 -11.07 -9.13
N THR A 390 -34.52 -12.14 -8.36
CA THR A 390 -33.42 -12.72 -7.57
C THR A 390 -32.23 -13.08 -8.46
N GLU A 391 -32.50 -13.65 -9.64
CA GLU A 391 -31.47 -14.04 -10.62
C GLU A 391 -30.63 -12.85 -11.12
N ASN A 392 -31.32 -11.73 -11.43
CA ASN A 392 -30.64 -10.51 -11.88
C ASN A 392 -29.73 -9.90 -10.78
N ILE A 393 -30.20 -9.99 -9.52
CA ILE A 393 -29.38 -9.53 -8.39
C ILE A 393 -28.15 -10.45 -8.19
N VAL A 394 -28.30 -11.76 -8.36
CA VAL A 394 -27.17 -12.73 -8.30
C VAL A 394 -26.13 -12.39 -9.37
N ILE A 395 -26.54 -12.14 -10.63
CA ILE A 395 -25.60 -11.75 -11.70
C ILE A 395 -24.83 -10.47 -11.34
N LEU A 396 -25.54 -9.45 -10.87
CA LEU A 396 -24.92 -8.20 -10.47
C LEU A 396 -23.96 -8.38 -9.26
N SER A 397 -24.37 -9.19 -8.29
CA SER A 397 -23.54 -9.49 -7.11
C SER A 397 -22.27 -10.24 -7.50
N LEU A 398 -22.36 -11.21 -8.43
CA LEU A 398 -21.20 -11.89 -9.01
C LEU A 398 -20.31 -10.91 -9.78
N SER A 399 -20.91 -9.96 -10.52
CA SER A 399 -20.11 -8.96 -11.23
C SER A 399 -19.37 -8.03 -10.27
N LEU A 400 -19.98 -7.61 -9.17
CA LEU A 400 -19.34 -6.82 -8.11
C LEU A 400 -18.24 -7.60 -7.37
N LEU A 401 -18.40 -8.93 -7.24
CA LEU A 401 -17.38 -9.79 -6.63
C LEU A 401 -16.17 -9.99 -7.55
N ILE A 402 -16.41 -10.24 -8.84
CA ILE A 402 -15.40 -10.71 -9.78
C ILE A 402 -14.70 -9.53 -10.48
N ILE A 403 -15.45 -8.60 -11.09
CA ILE A 403 -14.90 -7.59 -11.99
C ILE A 403 -13.87 -6.67 -11.27
N PRO A 404 -14.15 -6.15 -10.06
CA PRO A 404 -13.16 -5.34 -9.33
C PRO A 404 -11.93 -6.14 -8.86
N PHE A 405 -12.03 -7.47 -8.75
CA PHE A 405 -10.93 -8.34 -8.38
C PHE A 405 -10.02 -8.73 -9.55
N ILE A 406 -10.50 -8.64 -10.80
CA ILE A 406 -9.74 -9.03 -12.02
C ILE A 406 -8.34 -8.39 -12.07
N PRO A 407 -8.14 -7.10 -11.80
CA PRO A 407 -6.81 -6.49 -11.84
C PRO A 407 -5.79 -7.11 -10.86
N ALA A 408 -6.26 -7.80 -9.82
CA ALA A 408 -5.44 -8.43 -8.78
C ALA A 408 -5.21 -9.94 -9.02
N THR A 409 -5.72 -10.52 -10.11
CA THR A 409 -5.66 -11.97 -10.37
C THR A 409 -4.35 -12.45 -10.97
N ASN A 410 -3.39 -11.57 -11.29
CA ASN A 410 -2.20 -11.87 -12.08
C ASN A 410 -2.48 -12.36 -13.52
N LEU A 411 -3.70 -12.19 -14.02
CA LEU A 411 -4.12 -12.68 -15.34
C LEU A 411 -3.54 -11.82 -16.49
N PHE A 412 -3.56 -10.49 -16.33
CA PHE A 412 -3.12 -9.55 -17.37
C PHE A 412 -1.70 -9.03 -17.13
N PHE A 413 -1.33 -8.86 -15.87
CA PHE A 413 0.00 -8.43 -15.43
C PHE A 413 0.24 -8.95 -14.01
N TYR A 414 1.50 -9.12 -13.66
CA TYR A 414 1.85 -9.54 -12.31
C TYR A 414 1.70 -8.39 -11.32
N VAL A 415 1.18 -8.70 -10.14
CA VAL A 415 1.04 -7.74 -9.04
C VAL A 415 2.09 -8.00 -7.95
N GLY A 416 2.46 -6.98 -7.20
CA GLY A 416 3.48 -7.03 -6.16
C GLY A 416 2.97 -7.61 -4.82
N PHE A 417 2.08 -8.59 -4.87
CA PHE A 417 1.59 -9.32 -3.69
C PHE A 417 1.00 -10.66 -4.10
N VAL A 418 0.96 -11.61 -3.17
CA VAL A 418 0.27 -12.90 -3.36
C VAL A 418 -1.22 -12.75 -3.01
N ILE A 419 -1.50 -12.28 -1.79
CA ILE A 419 -2.82 -11.89 -1.31
C ILE A 419 -2.68 -10.53 -0.61
N ALA A 420 -3.69 -9.66 -0.78
CA ALA A 420 -3.84 -8.43 -0.01
C ALA A 420 -5.31 -8.30 0.41
N GLU A 421 -5.58 -8.37 1.71
CA GLU A 421 -6.95 -8.39 2.25
C GLU A 421 -7.73 -7.14 1.85
N ARG A 422 -7.08 -5.97 1.84
CA ARG A 422 -7.68 -4.69 1.43
C ARG A 422 -8.21 -4.68 -0.01
N VAL A 423 -7.65 -5.50 -0.91
CA VAL A 423 -8.14 -5.60 -2.30
C VAL A 423 -9.55 -6.17 -2.37
N LEU A 424 -9.94 -6.96 -1.37
CA LEU A 424 -11.27 -7.54 -1.27
C LEU A 424 -12.35 -6.55 -0.77
N TYR A 425 -12.00 -5.29 -0.48
CA TYR A 425 -12.93 -4.30 0.04
C TYR A 425 -14.11 -4.03 -0.92
N ILE A 426 -13.88 -3.77 -2.21
CA ILE A 426 -14.94 -3.62 -3.21
C ILE A 426 -15.62 -4.97 -3.52
N PRO A 427 -14.89 -6.06 -3.78
CA PRO A 427 -15.47 -7.39 -3.98
C PRO A 427 -16.40 -7.87 -2.85
N SER A 428 -16.13 -7.50 -1.61
CA SER A 428 -16.98 -7.86 -0.47
C SER A 428 -18.41 -7.31 -0.57
N MET A 429 -18.63 -6.22 -1.31
CA MET A 429 -19.98 -5.71 -1.60
C MET A 429 -20.80 -6.75 -2.35
N GLY A 430 -20.21 -7.38 -3.38
CA GLY A 430 -20.81 -8.48 -4.12
C GLY A 430 -21.07 -9.70 -3.25
N PHE A 431 -20.11 -10.04 -2.40
CA PHE A 431 -20.24 -11.14 -1.44
C PHE A 431 -21.39 -10.91 -0.44
N CYS A 432 -21.46 -9.75 0.20
CA CYS A 432 -22.53 -9.42 1.15
C CYS A 432 -23.92 -9.45 0.50
N LEU A 433 -24.02 -8.98 -0.74
CA LEU A 433 -25.27 -9.08 -1.50
C LEU A 433 -25.62 -10.55 -1.81
N LEU A 434 -24.67 -11.39 -2.23
CA LEU A 434 -24.90 -12.81 -2.52
C LEU A 434 -25.42 -13.56 -1.29
N ILE A 435 -24.79 -13.37 -0.14
CA ILE A 435 -25.22 -14.01 1.12
C ILE A 435 -26.64 -13.52 1.50
N THR A 436 -26.88 -12.23 1.41
CA THR A 436 -28.20 -11.65 1.73
C THR A 436 -29.29 -12.17 0.80
N VAL A 437 -29.03 -12.25 -0.50
CA VAL A 437 -29.98 -12.76 -1.50
C VAL A 437 -30.20 -14.27 -1.32
N GLY A 438 -29.16 -15.02 -1.02
CA GLY A 438 -29.25 -16.43 -0.68
C GLY A 438 -30.12 -16.68 0.55
N ALA A 439 -29.89 -15.93 1.63
CA ALA A 439 -30.69 -15.99 2.85
C ALA A 439 -32.14 -15.61 2.59
N ARG A 440 -32.42 -14.56 1.78
CA ARG A 440 -33.76 -14.17 1.34
C ARG A 440 -34.45 -15.29 0.56
N ALA A 441 -33.74 -15.90 -0.40
CA ALA A 441 -34.29 -16.98 -1.22
C ALA A 441 -34.65 -18.21 -0.36
N LEU A 442 -33.81 -18.58 0.59
CA LEU A 442 -34.08 -19.63 1.58
C LEU A 442 -35.30 -19.28 2.43
N TYR A 443 -35.33 -18.07 2.98
CA TYR A 443 -36.43 -17.60 3.83
C TYR A 443 -37.80 -17.63 3.11
N VAL A 444 -37.82 -17.29 1.82
CA VAL A 444 -39.04 -17.32 1.00
C VAL A 444 -39.47 -18.75 0.68
N LYS A 445 -38.53 -19.64 0.34
CA LYS A 445 -38.83 -21.06 -0.01
C LYS A 445 -39.28 -21.89 1.20
N VAL A 446 -38.80 -21.57 2.38
CA VAL A 446 -39.12 -22.33 3.58
C VAL A 446 -40.51 -21.96 4.10
N GLN A 447 -41.40 -22.96 4.28
CA GLN A 447 -42.73 -22.74 4.78
C GLN A 447 -42.87 -22.81 6.31
N ARG A 448 -42.01 -23.62 6.97
CA ARG A 448 -42.07 -23.81 8.44
C ARG A 448 -41.54 -22.57 9.17
N ARG A 449 -42.30 -22.01 10.10
CA ARG A 449 -41.95 -20.82 10.90
C ARG A 449 -40.60 -21.00 11.63
N PHE A 450 -40.35 -22.17 12.22
CA PHE A 450 -39.10 -22.48 12.90
C PHE A 450 -37.88 -22.30 11.98
N LEU A 451 -37.91 -22.84 10.75
CA LEU A 451 -36.81 -22.73 9.80
C LEU A 451 -36.62 -21.27 9.29
N LYS A 452 -37.72 -20.49 9.18
CA LYS A 452 -37.60 -19.04 8.89
C LYS A 452 -36.89 -18.30 10.00
N SER A 453 -37.21 -18.60 11.27
CA SER A 453 -36.53 -18.04 12.42
C SER A 453 -35.05 -18.47 12.45
N LEU A 454 -34.75 -19.73 12.09
CA LEU A 454 -33.37 -20.23 12.01
C LEU A 454 -32.54 -19.44 11.00
N VAL A 455 -33.05 -19.17 9.79
CA VAL A 455 -32.37 -18.32 8.78
C VAL A 455 -32.11 -16.92 9.34
N PHE A 456 -33.10 -16.34 10.01
CA PHE A 456 -32.97 -15.01 10.62
C PHE A 456 -31.87 -14.99 11.68
N TYR A 457 -31.93 -15.92 12.64
CA TYR A 457 -30.94 -15.98 13.73
C TYR A 457 -29.55 -16.34 13.22
N ALA A 458 -29.41 -17.23 12.23
CA ALA A 458 -28.13 -17.58 11.63
C ALA A 458 -27.47 -16.36 10.99
N THR A 459 -28.23 -15.54 10.23
CA THR A 459 -27.69 -14.33 9.62
C THR A 459 -27.34 -13.27 10.67
N ALA A 460 -28.14 -13.10 11.71
CA ALA A 460 -27.85 -12.18 12.81
C ALA A 460 -26.59 -12.63 13.59
N THR A 461 -26.45 -13.92 13.89
CA THR A 461 -25.26 -14.49 14.56
C THR A 461 -24.00 -14.27 13.71
N LEU A 462 -24.10 -14.45 12.39
CA LEU A 462 -22.97 -14.20 11.49
C LEU A 462 -22.50 -12.73 11.56
N ILE A 463 -23.44 -11.77 11.58
CA ILE A 463 -23.10 -10.34 11.69
C ILE A 463 -22.42 -10.04 13.05
N VAL A 464 -22.95 -10.59 14.14
CA VAL A 464 -22.34 -10.42 15.47
C VAL A 464 -20.95 -11.03 15.49
N PHE A 465 -20.78 -12.24 14.95
CA PHE A 465 -19.47 -12.90 14.86
C PHE A 465 -18.48 -12.08 14.05
N TYR A 466 -18.88 -11.56 12.90
CA TYR A 466 -18.03 -10.69 12.09
C TYR A 466 -17.68 -9.39 12.82
N GLY A 467 -18.63 -8.76 13.50
CA GLY A 467 -18.38 -7.55 14.28
C GLY A 467 -17.38 -7.78 15.43
N LEU A 468 -17.54 -8.87 16.19
CA LEU A 468 -16.60 -9.26 17.24
C LEU A 468 -15.20 -9.53 16.67
N LYS A 469 -15.12 -10.27 15.57
CA LYS A 469 -13.85 -10.57 14.90
C LYS A 469 -13.18 -9.29 14.38
N THR A 470 -13.95 -8.35 13.84
CA THR A 470 -13.45 -7.03 13.39
C THR A 470 -12.88 -6.25 14.58
N ALA A 471 -13.61 -6.16 15.70
CA ALA A 471 -13.16 -5.43 16.88
C ALA A 471 -11.86 -6.02 17.46
N ILE A 472 -11.74 -7.36 17.48
CA ILE A 472 -10.52 -8.07 17.91
C ILE A 472 -9.38 -7.78 16.93
N ARG A 473 -9.63 -7.90 15.62
CA ARG A 473 -8.61 -7.67 14.59
C ARG A 473 -8.11 -6.22 14.55
N ASN A 474 -8.95 -5.24 14.83
CA ASN A 474 -8.54 -3.85 14.99
C ASN A 474 -7.49 -3.70 16.12
N GLY A 475 -7.58 -4.52 17.18
CA GLY A 475 -6.59 -4.56 18.25
C GLY A 475 -5.19 -4.96 17.73
N ASP A 476 -5.12 -5.84 16.74
CA ASP A 476 -3.83 -6.23 16.13
C ASP A 476 -3.16 -5.05 15.41
N TRP A 477 -3.93 -4.06 14.94
CA TRP A 477 -3.46 -2.87 14.23
C TRP A 477 -3.15 -1.67 15.14
N GLN A 478 -3.12 -1.84 16.47
CA GLN A 478 -2.84 -0.74 17.41
C GLN A 478 -1.39 -0.24 17.33
N ASN A 479 -0.44 -1.13 17.10
CA ASN A 479 0.97 -0.82 16.92
C ASN A 479 1.69 -1.91 16.11
N GLU A 480 2.89 -1.62 15.65
CA GLU A 480 3.67 -2.55 14.82
C GLU A 480 3.99 -3.86 15.53
N GLU A 481 4.26 -3.84 16.84
CA GLU A 481 4.58 -5.05 17.60
C GLU A 481 3.39 -6.03 17.62
N MET A 482 2.18 -5.55 17.97
CA MET A 482 0.97 -6.38 17.97
C MET A 482 0.65 -6.89 16.56
N LEU A 483 0.80 -6.02 15.54
CA LEU A 483 0.56 -6.38 14.17
C LEU A 483 1.46 -7.53 13.70
N TYR A 484 2.76 -7.43 13.96
CA TYR A 484 3.71 -8.47 13.54
C TYR A 484 3.54 -9.76 14.34
N ARG A 485 3.28 -9.68 15.63
CA ARG A 485 2.96 -10.87 16.46
C ARG A 485 1.74 -11.62 15.93
N SER A 486 0.69 -10.91 15.50
CA SER A 486 -0.51 -11.53 14.91
C SER A 486 -0.24 -12.23 13.58
N GLY A 487 0.74 -11.74 12.80
CA GLY A 487 1.11 -12.27 11.49
C GLY A 487 2.02 -13.52 11.51
N ILE A 488 2.58 -13.90 12.66
CA ILE A 488 3.53 -15.03 12.77
C ILE A 488 2.92 -16.33 12.27
N LYS A 489 1.62 -16.56 12.49
CA LYS A 489 0.93 -17.79 12.05
C LYS A 489 0.81 -17.91 10.53
N VAL A 490 0.81 -16.81 9.81
CA VAL A 490 0.59 -16.77 8.36
C VAL A 490 1.92 -16.61 7.60
N ASN A 491 2.73 -15.64 8.00
CA ASN A 491 4.01 -15.35 7.38
C ASN A 491 5.11 -15.22 8.44
N PRO A 492 5.57 -16.35 9.01
CA PRO A 492 6.50 -16.34 10.13
C PRO A 492 7.82 -15.65 9.80
N ALA A 493 8.37 -15.88 8.59
CA ALA A 493 9.66 -15.31 8.19
C ALA A 493 9.63 -13.77 8.20
N LYS A 494 8.64 -13.17 7.58
CA LYS A 494 8.50 -11.71 7.51
C LYS A 494 8.06 -11.10 8.84
N ALA A 495 7.15 -11.78 9.53
CA ALA A 495 6.61 -11.30 10.81
C ALA A 495 7.70 -11.26 11.89
N TRP A 496 8.48 -12.31 12.06
CA TRP A 496 9.61 -12.36 12.99
C TRP A 496 10.69 -11.32 12.61
N GLY A 497 10.99 -11.16 11.32
CA GLY A 497 11.96 -10.18 10.87
C GLY A 497 11.56 -8.74 11.20
N ASN A 498 10.31 -8.36 10.90
CA ASN A 498 9.80 -7.03 11.22
C ASN A 498 9.67 -6.83 12.74
N LEU A 499 9.25 -7.85 13.48
CA LEU A 499 9.21 -7.81 14.94
C LEU A 499 10.62 -7.58 15.53
N GLY A 500 11.65 -8.19 14.96
CA GLY A 500 13.04 -7.96 15.35
C GLY A 500 13.45 -6.49 15.20
N ASN A 501 13.02 -5.82 14.11
CA ASN A 501 13.28 -4.39 13.91
C ASN A 501 12.61 -3.53 15.00
N VAL A 502 11.36 -3.84 15.35
CA VAL A 502 10.63 -3.13 16.41
C VAL A 502 11.29 -3.35 17.77
N LEU A 503 11.62 -4.59 18.11
CA LEU A 503 12.26 -4.92 19.38
C LEU A 503 13.65 -4.25 19.51
N LYS A 504 14.42 -4.17 18.40
CA LYS A 504 15.67 -3.43 18.33
C LYS A 504 15.44 -1.93 18.63
N SER A 505 14.46 -1.32 18.01
CA SER A 505 14.14 0.11 18.25
C SER A 505 13.68 0.39 19.68
N GLN A 506 13.14 -0.63 20.38
CA GLN A 506 12.78 -0.58 21.81
C GLN A 506 13.98 -0.91 22.73
N SER A 507 15.17 -1.09 22.19
CA SER A 507 16.39 -1.51 22.94
C SER A 507 16.30 -2.88 23.61
N LYS A 508 15.36 -3.74 23.18
CA LYS A 508 15.21 -5.14 23.63
C LYS A 508 16.12 -6.06 22.83
N ILE A 509 17.43 -5.94 23.04
CA ILE A 509 18.46 -6.52 22.17
C ILE A 509 18.38 -8.05 22.07
N SER A 510 18.23 -8.76 23.20
CA SER A 510 18.17 -10.23 23.24
C SER A 510 16.93 -10.79 22.54
N GLU A 511 15.78 -10.11 22.71
CA GLU A 511 14.55 -10.51 22.05
C GLU A 511 14.64 -10.22 20.54
N ALA A 512 15.24 -9.09 20.14
CA ALA A 512 15.48 -8.75 18.74
C ALA A 512 16.39 -9.78 18.05
N GLU A 513 17.48 -10.21 18.70
CA GLU A 513 18.34 -11.27 18.18
C GLU A 513 17.57 -12.57 17.99
N SER A 514 16.79 -12.99 18.98
CA SER A 514 15.94 -14.19 18.89
C SER A 514 14.94 -14.08 17.73
N ALA A 515 14.31 -12.91 17.56
CA ALA A 515 13.35 -12.68 16.48
C ALA A 515 14.01 -12.78 15.08
N TYR A 516 15.19 -12.18 14.88
CA TYR A 516 15.92 -12.31 13.62
C TYR A 516 16.37 -13.76 13.34
N ARG A 517 16.83 -14.49 14.36
CA ARG A 517 17.17 -15.91 14.21
C ARG A 517 15.95 -16.74 13.85
N ASN A 518 14.80 -16.49 14.45
CA ASN A 518 13.54 -17.14 14.11
C ASN A 518 13.13 -16.83 12.66
N ALA A 519 13.25 -15.58 12.21
CA ALA A 519 12.98 -15.23 10.82
C ALA A 519 13.85 -16.03 9.84
N LEU A 520 15.14 -16.12 10.13
CA LEU A 520 16.13 -16.85 9.32
C LEU A 520 15.97 -18.37 9.40
N TYR A 521 15.41 -18.90 10.49
CA TYR A 521 15.03 -20.32 10.60
C TYR A 521 13.96 -20.70 9.57
N TYR A 522 12.93 -19.85 9.41
CA TYR A 522 11.88 -20.08 8.42
C TYR A 522 12.33 -19.79 6.98
N ARG A 523 13.21 -18.81 6.80
CA ARG A 523 13.76 -18.46 5.49
C ARG A 523 15.19 -17.93 5.61
N SER A 524 16.17 -18.78 5.31
CA SER A 524 17.59 -18.51 5.54
C SER A 524 18.23 -17.48 4.61
N ASN A 525 17.63 -17.18 3.45
CA ASN A 525 18.19 -16.30 2.42
C ASN A 525 17.62 -14.87 2.43
N MET A 526 17.13 -14.39 3.58
CA MET A 526 16.61 -13.03 3.72
C MET A 526 17.77 -12.04 3.95
N ALA A 527 18.30 -11.48 2.87
CA ALA A 527 19.47 -10.58 2.92
C ALA A 527 19.29 -9.42 3.91
N ASP A 528 18.10 -8.80 3.98
CA ASP A 528 17.82 -7.71 4.92
C ASP A 528 17.88 -8.19 6.38
N MET A 529 17.40 -9.39 6.68
CA MET A 529 17.44 -9.95 8.04
C MET A 529 18.84 -10.39 8.45
N LEU A 530 19.58 -10.99 7.51
CA LEU A 530 21.00 -11.33 7.71
C LEU A 530 21.81 -10.07 8.01
N TYR A 531 21.58 -9.00 7.26
CA TYR A 531 22.23 -7.71 7.49
C TYR A 531 21.85 -7.10 8.84
N ASN A 532 20.55 -7.07 9.19
CA ASN A 532 20.07 -6.50 10.45
C ASN A 532 20.60 -7.26 11.67
N LEU A 533 20.68 -8.58 11.59
CA LEU A 533 21.31 -9.41 12.64
C LEU A 533 22.82 -9.12 12.74
N GLY A 534 23.50 -9.02 11.59
CA GLY A 534 24.91 -8.61 11.56
C GLY A 534 25.14 -7.25 12.21
N LEU A 535 24.28 -6.27 11.93
CA LEU A 535 24.35 -4.94 12.53
C LEU A 535 24.12 -4.98 14.05
N LEU A 536 23.11 -5.74 14.51
CA LEU A 536 22.85 -5.93 15.93
C LEU A 536 24.06 -6.54 16.65
N LEU A 537 24.70 -7.53 16.05
CA LEU A 537 25.90 -8.19 16.61
C LEU A 537 27.10 -7.26 16.62
N GLN A 538 27.29 -6.44 15.58
CA GLN A 538 28.34 -5.42 15.50
C GLN A 538 28.18 -4.37 16.60
N GLU A 539 26.97 -3.86 16.83
CA GLU A 539 26.64 -2.91 17.90
C GLU A 539 26.93 -3.50 19.30
N ASN A 540 26.84 -4.82 19.45
CA ASN A 540 27.20 -5.55 20.67
C ASN A 540 28.66 -6.08 20.67
N SER A 541 29.54 -5.53 19.83
CA SER A 541 30.96 -5.88 19.72
C SER A 541 31.26 -7.35 19.36
N ARG A 542 30.27 -8.10 18.84
CA ARG A 542 30.44 -9.49 18.36
C ARG A 542 30.84 -9.50 16.88
N PHE A 543 32.03 -8.95 16.58
CA PHE A 543 32.48 -8.66 15.22
C PHE A 543 32.65 -9.91 14.33
N THR A 544 33.12 -11.02 14.88
CA THR A 544 33.33 -12.27 14.12
C THR A 544 31.99 -12.84 13.60
N GLU A 545 30.95 -12.85 14.45
CA GLU A 545 29.62 -13.29 14.06
C GLU A 545 28.98 -12.28 13.10
N ALA A 546 29.15 -10.98 13.34
CA ALA A 546 28.65 -9.94 12.43
C ALA A 546 29.21 -10.11 11.01
N LEU A 547 30.54 -10.33 10.87
CA LEU A 547 31.15 -10.62 9.57
C LEU A 547 30.59 -11.87 8.89
N HIS A 548 30.30 -12.92 9.66
CA HIS A 548 29.67 -14.12 9.13
C HIS A 548 28.30 -13.80 8.50
N TYR A 549 27.45 -13.08 9.22
CA TYR A 549 26.11 -12.73 8.74
C TYR A 549 26.14 -11.72 7.58
N TYR A 550 27.09 -10.77 7.57
CA TYR A 550 27.26 -9.89 6.41
C TYR A 550 27.70 -10.65 5.15
N LYS A 551 28.60 -11.65 5.27
CA LYS A 551 28.97 -12.51 4.15
C LYS A 551 27.77 -13.29 3.59
N LEU A 552 26.91 -13.82 4.47
CA LEU A 552 25.67 -14.47 4.06
C LEU A 552 24.70 -13.49 3.40
N ALA A 553 24.60 -12.26 3.90
CA ALA A 553 23.76 -11.20 3.32
C ALA A 553 24.22 -10.84 1.89
N ILE A 554 25.54 -10.68 1.70
CA ILE A 554 26.17 -10.45 0.39
C ILE A 554 25.92 -11.63 -0.54
N GLY A 555 26.06 -12.87 -0.07
CA GLY A 555 25.77 -14.07 -0.86
C GLY A 555 24.32 -14.15 -1.31
N SER A 556 23.38 -13.72 -0.44
CA SER A 556 21.94 -13.72 -0.76
C SER A 556 21.53 -12.55 -1.68
N ARG A 557 22.19 -11.40 -1.56
CA ARG A 557 21.96 -10.21 -2.40
C ARG A 557 23.28 -9.47 -2.65
N PRO A 558 23.97 -9.78 -3.75
CA PRO A 558 25.26 -9.17 -4.08
C PRO A 558 25.23 -7.65 -4.30
N THR A 559 24.04 -7.07 -4.49
CA THR A 559 23.84 -5.61 -4.67
C THR A 559 23.61 -4.85 -3.35
N LEU A 560 23.73 -5.51 -2.19
CA LEU A 560 23.52 -4.88 -0.87
C LEU A 560 24.77 -4.11 -0.42
N ALA A 561 24.95 -2.89 -0.92
CA ALA A 561 26.12 -2.05 -0.65
C ALA A 561 26.40 -1.82 0.85
N SER A 562 25.34 -1.68 1.68
CA SER A 562 25.50 -1.50 3.13
C SER A 562 26.19 -2.67 3.83
N ALA A 563 26.02 -3.90 3.33
CA ALA A 563 26.70 -5.06 3.91
C ALA A 563 28.20 -5.06 3.58
N TYR A 564 28.58 -4.64 2.37
CA TYR A 564 30.01 -4.43 2.03
C TYR A 564 30.62 -3.31 2.86
N LEU A 565 29.91 -2.19 3.02
CA LEU A 565 30.37 -1.06 3.83
C LEU A 565 30.72 -1.50 5.26
N ASN A 566 29.78 -2.14 5.95
CA ASN A 566 30.00 -2.56 7.34
C ASN A 566 31.07 -3.66 7.45
N THR A 567 31.14 -4.57 6.48
CA THR A 567 32.21 -5.56 6.39
C THR A 567 33.57 -4.88 6.28
N GLY A 568 33.70 -3.90 5.38
CA GLY A 568 34.93 -3.14 5.19
C GLY A 568 35.37 -2.36 6.43
N ILE A 569 34.41 -1.72 7.13
CA ILE A 569 34.66 -0.99 8.37
C ILE A 569 35.19 -1.94 9.46
N ILE A 570 34.57 -3.11 9.65
CA ILE A 570 35.05 -4.07 10.65
C ILE A 570 36.48 -4.56 10.29
N LEU A 571 36.72 -4.90 9.02
CA LEU A 571 38.03 -5.34 8.57
C LEU A 571 39.12 -4.26 8.75
N MET A 572 38.77 -3.01 8.47
CA MET A 572 39.68 -1.87 8.69
C MET A 572 40.02 -1.72 10.16
N ASN A 573 39.04 -1.78 11.07
CA ASN A 573 39.23 -1.71 12.51
C ASN A 573 40.06 -2.91 13.08
N GLN A 574 40.03 -4.06 12.39
CA GLN A 574 40.87 -5.22 12.71
C GLN A 574 42.27 -5.15 12.12
N GLY A 575 42.64 -4.08 11.44
CA GLY A 575 43.95 -3.93 10.77
C GLY A 575 44.10 -4.75 9.48
N LYS A 576 43.05 -5.36 8.96
CA LYS A 576 43.03 -6.14 7.70
C LYS A 576 42.84 -5.21 6.51
N THR A 577 43.76 -4.28 6.32
CA THR A 577 43.63 -3.16 5.37
C THR A 577 43.44 -3.60 3.94
N GLU A 578 44.12 -4.65 3.47
CA GLU A 578 44.00 -5.12 2.09
C GLU A 578 42.64 -5.80 1.80
N GLU A 579 42.10 -6.54 2.77
CA GLU A 579 40.72 -7.12 2.65
C GLU A 579 39.66 -6.03 2.68
N ALA A 580 39.84 -5.02 3.54
CA ALA A 580 38.96 -3.86 3.62
C ALA A 580 38.95 -3.08 2.29
N ARG A 581 40.15 -2.81 1.72
CA ARG A 581 40.30 -2.15 0.41
C ARG A 581 39.55 -2.87 -0.69
N ARG A 582 39.72 -4.19 -0.81
CA ARG A 582 39.02 -5.01 -1.80
C ARG A 582 37.49 -4.97 -1.60
N THR A 583 37.04 -4.96 -0.34
CA THR A 583 35.62 -4.92 -0.01
C THR A 583 35.00 -3.58 -0.39
N PHE A 584 35.68 -2.46 -0.10
CA PHE A 584 35.19 -1.12 -0.47
C PHE A 584 35.19 -0.93 -2.01
N LEU A 585 36.20 -1.45 -2.72
CA LEU A 585 36.22 -1.43 -4.18
C LEU A 585 35.01 -2.17 -4.77
N LYS A 586 34.75 -3.41 -4.33
CA LYS A 586 33.57 -4.15 -4.77
C LYS A 586 32.29 -3.40 -4.49
N CYS A 587 32.19 -2.71 -3.36
CA CYS A 587 31.05 -1.87 -3.02
C CYS A 587 30.85 -0.73 -4.04
N SER A 588 31.94 -0.06 -4.43
CA SER A 588 31.89 1.08 -5.36
C SER A 588 31.54 0.70 -6.79
N GLU A 589 31.77 -0.56 -7.16
CA GLU A 589 31.47 -1.13 -8.50
C GLU A 589 30.04 -1.65 -8.65
N ILE A 590 29.25 -1.69 -7.57
CA ILE A 590 27.86 -2.19 -7.64
C ILE A 590 27.02 -1.26 -8.51
N PRO A 591 26.36 -1.77 -9.57
CA PRO A 591 25.59 -0.95 -10.49
C PRO A 591 24.32 -0.39 -9.82
N ASP A 592 23.89 0.80 -10.25
CA ASP A 592 22.69 1.51 -9.78
C ASP A 592 21.38 0.96 -10.35
N GLU A 593 21.38 -0.20 -11.01
CA GLU A 593 20.24 -0.75 -11.72
C GLU A 593 19.43 -1.70 -10.83
N ASN A 594 18.11 -1.69 -11.02
CA ASN A 594 17.15 -2.60 -10.36
C ASN A 594 17.23 -2.65 -8.81
N LEU A 595 17.53 -1.53 -8.19
CA LEU A 595 17.69 -1.43 -6.75
C LEU A 595 16.33 -1.23 -6.05
N LYS A 596 16.15 -1.90 -4.91
CA LYS A 596 14.96 -1.74 -4.06
C LYS A 596 14.88 -0.34 -3.44
N ASP A 597 16.03 0.21 -3.03
CA ASP A 597 16.19 1.56 -2.50
C ASP A 597 17.44 2.23 -3.12
N PRO A 598 17.27 2.96 -4.23
CA PRO A 598 18.38 3.63 -4.90
C PRO A 598 19.07 4.68 -4.03
N HIS A 599 18.32 5.30 -3.11
CA HIS A 599 18.86 6.37 -2.26
C HIS A 599 19.79 5.83 -1.20
N ALA A 600 19.36 4.79 -0.46
CA ALA A 600 20.19 4.10 0.53
C ALA A 600 21.41 3.43 -0.13
N HIS A 601 21.24 2.89 -1.35
CA HIS A 601 22.33 2.32 -2.13
C HIS A 601 23.40 3.37 -2.43
N LYS A 602 23.04 4.50 -3.05
CA LYS A 602 23.99 5.57 -3.38
C LYS A 602 24.68 6.14 -2.15
N SER A 603 23.95 6.29 -1.05
CA SER A 603 24.55 6.70 0.23
C SER A 603 25.60 5.71 0.73
N SER A 604 25.29 4.40 0.65
CA SER A 604 26.24 3.35 1.06
C SER A 604 27.45 3.29 0.15
N VAL A 605 27.30 3.40 -1.17
CA VAL A 605 28.40 3.44 -2.15
C VAL A 605 29.28 4.67 -1.92
N THR A 606 28.70 5.85 -1.69
CA THR A 606 29.43 7.06 -1.34
C THR A 606 30.24 6.86 -0.07
N SER A 607 29.67 6.22 0.95
CA SER A 607 30.35 5.89 2.20
C SER A 607 31.49 4.85 2.00
N CYS A 608 31.31 3.89 1.09
CA CYS A 608 32.38 2.95 0.72
C CYS A 608 33.56 3.68 0.08
N LEU A 609 33.32 4.59 -0.84
CA LEU A 609 34.33 5.42 -1.48
C LEU A 609 35.02 6.34 -0.46
N TYR A 610 34.25 6.94 0.46
CA TYR A 610 34.84 7.73 1.55
C TYR A 610 35.82 6.92 2.40
N ASN A 611 35.44 5.71 2.84
CA ASN A 611 36.30 4.86 3.65
C ASN A 611 37.49 4.31 2.85
N LEU A 612 37.32 4.04 1.55
CA LEU A 612 38.41 3.68 0.66
C LEU A 612 39.45 4.82 0.53
N GLY A 613 38.97 6.04 0.33
CA GLY A 613 39.82 7.23 0.29
C GLY A 613 40.53 7.48 1.61
N LYS A 614 39.83 7.28 2.76
CA LYS A 614 40.43 7.36 4.10
C LYS A 614 41.57 6.34 4.26
N LEU A 615 41.37 5.12 3.78
CA LEU A 615 42.38 4.06 3.83
C LEU A 615 43.62 4.43 2.99
N TYR A 616 43.48 4.97 1.79
CA TYR A 616 44.57 5.49 0.98
C TYR A 616 45.27 6.68 1.67
N HIS A 617 44.50 7.57 2.28
CA HIS A 617 45.07 8.71 3.04
C HIS A 617 45.95 8.24 4.21
N GLU A 618 45.49 7.26 4.99
CA GLU A 618 46.25 6.68 6.12
C GLU A 618 47.51 5.98 5.65
N GLN A 619 47.53 5.45 4.42
CA GLN A 619 48.73 4.84 3.79
C GLN A 619 49.67 5.87 3.15
N GLY A 620 49.33 7.16 3.17
CA GLY A 620 50.11 8.23 2.55
C GLY A 620 49.91 8.40 1.05
N HIS A 621 48.98 7.67 0.45
CA HIS A 621 48.59 7.74 -0.98
C HIS A 621 47.54 8.84 -1.20
N TYR A 622 47.97 10.11 -1.02
CA TYR A 622 47.04 11.26 -1.00
C TYR A 622 46.41 11.57 -2.37
N GLU A 623 47.12 11.33 -3.47
CA GLU A 623 46.58 11.56 -4.83
C GLU A 623 45.49 10.55 -5.19
N GLU A 624 45.71 9.28 -4.86
CA GLU A 624 44.71 8.22 -5.02
C GLU A 624 43.49 8.47 -4.13
N ALA A 625 43.73 8.89 -2.87
CA ALA A 625 42.66 9.29 -1.96
C ALA A 625 41.80 10.40 -2.54
N LEU A 626 42.40 11.46 -3.10
CA LEU A 626 41.69 12.56 -3.75
C LEU A 626 40.88 12.11 -4.98
N SER A 627 41.46 11.19 -5.78
CA SER A 627 40.74 10.61 -6.92
C SER A 627 39.43 9.92 -6.48
N VAL A 628 39.53 9.08 -5.44
CA VAL A 628 38.39 8.36 -4.87
C VAL A 628 37.39 9.31 -4.21
N TYR A 629 37.84 10.32 -3.49
CA TYR A 629 36.95 11.33 -2.89
C TYR A 629 36.16 12.12 -3.97
N LYS A 630 36.81 12.47 -5.09
CA LYS A 630 36.14 13.12 -6.22
C LYS A 630 35.07 12.21 -6.83
N GLU A 631 35.36 10.92 -6.97
CA GLU A 631 34.35 9.94 -7.41
C GLU A 631 33.16 9.86 -6.42
N ALA A 632 33.44 9.87 -5.11
CA ALA A 632 32.43 9.90 -4.08
C ALA A 632 31.48 11.10 -4.22
N ILE A 633 32.01 12.29 -4.52
CA ILE A 633 31.20 13.50 -4.75
C ILE A 633 30.30 13.34 -5.98
N GLN A 634 30.80 12.74 -7.07
CA GLN A 634 30.01 12.53 -8.29
C GLN A 634 28.85 11.56 -8.09
N LYS A 635 29.05 10.52 -7.25
CA LYS A 635 28.01 9.50 -6.94
C LYS A 635 27.09 9.89 -5.78
N MET A 636 27.43 10.94 -5.06
CA MET A 636 26.77 11.36 -3.82
C MET A 636 25.32 11.80 -4.08
N PRO A 637 24.34 11.23 -3.32
CA PRO A 637 22.95 11.68 -3.40
C PRO A 637 22.77 13.04 -2.70
N ARG A 638 21.76 13.82 -3.14
CA ARG A 638 21.51 15.19 -2.63
C ARG A 638 21.34 15.30 -1.09
N GLN A 639 20.87 14.23 -0.46
CA GLN A 639 20.60 14.19 0.99
C GLN A 639 21.79 13.65 1.80
N PHE A 640 22.89 13.32 1.15
CA PHE A 640 24.09 12.88 1.85
C PHE A 640 24.73 14.03 2.62
N ALA A 641 25.25 13.74 3.81
CA ALA A 641 25.92 14.72 4.65
C ALA A 641 27.44 14.77 4.31
N PRO A 642 27.89 15.70 3.46
CA PRO A 642 29.23 15.65 2.84
C PRO A 642 30.36 16.22 3.70
N GLN A 643 30.07 16.81 4.87
CA GLN A 643 31.05 17.56 5.66
C GLN A 643 32.32 16.76 5.98
N SER A 644 32.21 15.48 6.35
CA SER A 644 33.35 14.64 6.65
C SER A 644 34.19 14.32 5.41
N LEU A 645 33.54 14.11 4.25
CA LEU A 645 34.19 13.89 2.97
C LEU A 645 34.98 15.14 2.55
N TYR A 646 34.39 16.31 2.64
CA TYR A 646 35.06 17.59 2.32
C TYR A 646 36.22 17.88 3.26
N ASN A 647 36.07 17.57 4.56
CA ASN A 647 37.17 17.71 5.52
C ASN A 647 38.36 16.82 5.15
N MET A 648 38.12 15.54 4.82
CA MET A 648 39.20 14.62 4.41
C MET A 648 39.87 15.04 3.09
N MET A 649 39.12 15.64 2.16
CA MET A 649 39.73 16.24 0.97
C MET A 649 40.65 17.41 1.33
N GLY A 650 40.21 18.27 2.24
CA GLY A 650 41.04 19.36 2.76
C GLY A 650 42.33 18.85 3.38
N GLU A 651 42.25 17.80 4.21
CA GLU A 651 43.43 17.16 4.79
C GLU A 651 44.38 16.56 3.73
N ALA A 652 43.86 15.87 2.73
CA ALA A 652 44.65 15.30 1.65
C ALA A 652 45.40 16.39 0.85
N TYR A 653 44.71 17.52 0.52
CA TYR A 653 45.37 18.67 -0.12
C TYR A 653 46.41 19.34 0.78
N MET A 654 46.15 19.44 2.07
CA MET A 654 47.09 19.97 3.04
C MET A 654 48.37 19.12 3.08
N ARG A 655 48.26 17.78 3.09
CA ARG A 655 49.40 16.84 3.05
C ARG A 655 50.20 16.95 1.74
N LEU A 656 49.57 17.33 0.64
CA LEU A 656 50.22 17.61 -0.64
C LEU A 656 50.76 19.05 -0.74
N SER A 657 50.71 19.82 0.34
CA SER A 657 51.12 21.24 0.39
C SER A 657 50.34 22.16 -0.54
N LYS A 658 49.14 21.76 -0.97
CA LYS A 658 48.21 22.55 -1.78
C LYS A 658 47.28 23.33 -0.87
N LEU A 659 47.80 24.37 -0.20
CA LEU A 659 47.12 25.07 0.87
C LEU A 659 45.85 25.82 0.43
N PRO A 660 45.79 26.50 -0.75
CA PRO A 660 44.56 27.14 -1.20
C PRO A 660 43.39 26.17 -1.45
N GLU A 661 43.69 25.00 -2.03
CA GLU A 661 42.71 23.95 -2.26
C GLU A 661 42.21 23.34 -0.94
N ALA A 662 43.13 23.15 0.02
CA ALA A 662 42.80 22.67 1.37
C ALA A 662 41.86 23.65 2.07
N GLU A 663 42.13 24.95 2.03
CA GLU A 663 41.27 25.98 2.60
C GLU A 663 39.85 25.97 1.97
N HIS A 664 39.78 25.86 0.64
CA HIS A 664 38.51 25.75 -0.06
C HIS A 664 37.66 24.62 0.46
N TRP A 665 38.22 23.40 0.59
CA TRP A 665 37.45 22.23 1.01
C TRP A 665 37.10 22.24 2.50
N TYR A 666 37.93 22.82 3.38
CA TYR A 666 37.54 23.03 4.78
C TYR A 666 36.38 24.03 4.90
N MET A 667 36.37 25.09 4.11
CA MET A 667 35.27 26.04 4.06
C MET A 667 34.00 25.39 3.54
N GLU A 668 34.07 24.54 2.50
CA GLU A 668 32.90 23.80 1.99
C GLU A 668 32.37 22.80 3.04
N SER A 669 33.26 22.17 3.81
CA SER A 669 32.86 21.33 4.96
C SER A 669 32.02 22.12 5.98
N LEU A 670 32.52 23.29 6.37
CA LEU A 670 31.83 24.17 7.32
C LEU A 670 30.59 24.82 6.75
N ARG A 671 30.49 25.08 5.44
CA ARG A 671 29.26 25.55 4.78
C ARG A 671 28.18 24.45 4.78
N SER A 672 28.56 23.20 4.58
CA SER A 672 27.62 22.10 4.61
C SER A 672 27.11 21.79 6.02
N LYS A 673 27.95 21.97 7.03
CA LYS A 673 27.65 21.78 8.45
C LYS A 673 28.50 22.71 9.32
N THR A 674 27.91 23.80 9.82
CA THR A 674 28.59 24.87 10.58
C THR A 674 29.10 24.41 11.94
N ASP A 675 28.56 23.34 12.51
CA ASP A 675 28.93 22.74 13.79
C ASP A 675 29.82 21.48 13.65
N HIS A 676 30.50 21.32 12.50
CA HIS A 676 31.37 20.18 12.26
C HIS A 676 32.73 20.36 12.95
N ILE A 677 32.88 19.86 14.17
CA ILE A 677 34.08 20.01 15.02
C ILE A 677 35.38 19.61 14.30
N PRO A 678 35.50 18.45 13.62
CA PRO A 678 36.76 18.10 12.92
C PRO A 678 37.18 19.17 11.91
N ALA A 679 36.25 19.79 11.18
CA ALA A 679 36.61 20.85 10.23
C ALA A 679 37.07 22.12 10.91
N HIS A 680 36.53 22.50 12.07
CA HIS A 680 37.06 23.62 12.87
C HIS A 680 38.49 23.37 13.31
N LEU A 681 38.80 22.16 13.77
CA LEU A 681 40.15 21.80 14.23
C LEU A 681 41.17 21.76 13.08
N THR A 682 40.84 21.14 11.95
CA THR A 682 41.71 21.00 10.80
C THR A 682 41.92 22.32 10.07
N TYR A 683 40.87 23.13 9.94
CA TYR A 683 40.98 24.47 9.38
C TYR A 683 41.75 25.42 10.30
N GLY A 684 41.56 25.33 11.61
CA GLY A 684 42.40 26.05 12.60
C GLY A 684 43.90 25.73 12.45
N LYS A 685 44.26 24.47 12.26
CA LYS A 685 45.64 24.03 11.96
C LYS A 685 46.18 24.65 10.68
N LEU A 686 45.41 24.65 9.61
CA LEU A 686 45.79 25.27 8.34
C LEU A 686 46.05 26.76 8.50
N LEU A 687 45.18 27.48 9.20
CA LEU A 687 45.31 28.91 9.47
C LEU A 687 46.57 29.21 10.32
N ALA A 688 46.86 28.38 11.32
CA ALA A 688 48.08 28.49 12.11
C ALA A 688 49.32 28.33 11.23
N LEU A 689 49.38 27.31 10.37
CA LEU A 689 50.47 27.06 9.42
C LEU A 689 50.68 28.21 8.42
N THR A 690 49.59 28.90 8.03
CA THR A 690 49.65 30.04 7.09
C THR A 690 49.90 31.37 7.78
N GLY A 691 50.18 31.38 9.09
CA GLY A 691 50.48 32.60 9.87
C GLY A 691 49.24 33.41 10.31
N ARG A 692 48.05 32.96 10.03
CA ARG A 692 46.76 33.60 10.43
C ARG A 692 46.35 33.17 11.83
N LYS A 693 47.22 33.40 12.80
CA LYS A 693 47.17 32.88 14.17
C LYS A 693 45.94 33.31 14.94
N SER A 694 45.52 34.60 14.84
CA SER A 694 44.35 35.11 15.53
C SER A 694 43.03 34.54 14.99
N GLU A 695 43.01 34.18 13.74
CA GLU A 695 41.86 33.48 13.14
C GLU A 695 41.84 32.00 13.54
N ALA A 696 43.03 31.35 13.53
CA ALA A 696 43.16 29.96 13.96
C ALA A 696 42.64 29.75 15.39
N GLU A 697 43.00 30.65 16.32
CA GLU A 697 42.54 30.57 17.70
C GLU A 697 41.02 30.63 17.83
N LYS A 698 40.35 31.45 17.03
CA LYS A 698 38.86 31.52 17.00
C LYS A 698 38.24 30.18 16.62
N PHE A 699 38.82 29.46 15.68
CA PHE A 699 38.29 28.15 15.25
C PHE A 699 38.52 27.06 16.30
N PHE A 700 39.64 27.05 16.99
CA PHE A 700 39.87 26.14 18.11
C PHE A 700 38.92 26.42 19.29
N LEU A 701 38.75 27.68 19.67
CA LEU A 701 37.78 28.06 20.71
C LEU A 701 36.35 27.73 20.30
N LYS A 702 35.99 27.90 19.03
CA LYS A 702 34.67 27.52 18.53
C LYS A 702 34.46 26.00 18.59
N ALA A 703 35.48 25.21 18.33
CA ALA A 703 35.38 23.75 18.47
C ALA A 703 35.12 23.33 19.94
N ILE A 704 35.78 24.00 20.91
CA ILE A 704 35.54 23.78 22.35
C ILE A 704 34.14 24.25 22.76
N GLU A 705 33.65 25.39 22.24
CA GLU A 705 32.30 25.88 22.51
C GLU A 705 31.21 24.91 22.00
N LEU A 706 31.45 24.28 20.85
CA LEU A 706 30.49 23.32 20.25
C LEU A 706 30.37 22.02 21.06
N ASP A 707 31.48 21.54 21.63
CA ASP A 707 31.49 20.38 22.51
C ASP A 707 32.56 20.51 23.60
N PRO A 708 32.20 21.09 24.75
CA PRO A 708 33.14 21.28 25.88
C PRO A 708 33.58 19.97 26.55
N THR A 709 32.94 18.84 26.24
CA THR A 709 33.25 17.54 26.87
C THR A 709 34.30 16.73 26.11
N LYS A 710 34.75 17.21 24.96
CA LYS A 710 35.59 16.49 24.03
C LYS A 710 37.06 16.86 24.23
N GLY A 711 37.85 16.03 24.90
CA GLY A 711 39.24 16.27 25.21
C GLY A 711 40.14 16.54 23.99
N ASN A 712 39.80 15.92 22.84
CA ASN A 712 40.52 16.15 21.58
C ASN A 712 40.51 17.63 21.12
N CYS A 713 39.45 18.40 21.42
CA CYS A 713 39.39 19.83 21.12
C CYS A 713 40.44 20.60 21.93
N TYR A 714 40.52 20.33 23.21
CA TYR A 714 41.51 20.94 24.11
C TYR A 714 42.96 20.53 23.76
N MET A 715 43.16 19.27 23.37
CA MET A 715 44.48 18.79 22.92
C MET A 715 44.96 19.58 21.69
N HIS A 716 44.13 19.77 20.69
CA HIS A 716 44.55 20.51 19.50
C HIS A 716 44.77 22.01 19.77
N TYR A 717 43.94 22.59 20.62
CA TYR A 717 44.11 23.97 21.05
C TYR A 717 45.41 24.12 21.91
N GLY A 718 45.66 23.18 22.82
CA GLY A 718 46.89 23.11 23.61
C GLY A 718 48.16 23.00 22.74
N GLN A 719 48.10 22.21 21.69
CA GLN A 719 49.23 22.11 20.74
C GLN A 719 49.47 23.42 19.99
N PHE A 720 48.43 24.12 19.55
CA PHE A 720 48.54 25.45 18.97
C PHE A 720 49.13 26.46 19.95
N LEU A 721 48.69 26.46 21.20
CA LEU A 721 49.25 27.34 22.24
C LEU A 721 50.74 27.04 22.54
N LEU A 722 51.16 25.76 22.49
CA LEU A 722 52.52 25.35 22.64
C LEU A 722 53.41 25.92 21.50
N GLU A 723 52.93 25.82 20.24
CA GLU A 723 53.61 26.38 19.07
C GLU A 723 53.73 27.93 19.16
N GLU A 724 52.80 28.58 19.86
CA GLU A 724 52.83 30.03 20.15
C GLU A 724 53.64 30.39 21.39
N SER A 725 54.35 29.42 22.00
CA SER A 725 55.12 29.61 23.22
C SER A 725 54.30 30.06 24.44
N ARG A 726 52.98 29.85 24.44
CA ARG A 726 52.07 30.10 25.57
C ARG A 726 52.02 28.88 26.49
N LEU A 727 53.13 28.55 27.13
CA LEU A 727 53.38 27.28 27.80
C LEU A 727 52.40 27.00 28.96
N THR A 728 52.05 28.00 29.74
CA THR A 728 51.13 27.85 30.89
C THR A 728 49.73 27.50 30.46
N GLU A 729 49.20 28.15 29.44
CA GLU A 729 47.88 27.89 28.89
C GLU A 729 47.84 26.56 28.15
N ALA A 730 48.90 26.22 27.41
CA ALA A 730 49.03 24.93 26.77
C ALA A 730 48.99 23.76 27.78
N ALA A 731 49.67 23.91 28.92
CA ALA A 731 49.67 22.91 30.00
C ALA A 731 48.27 22.75 30.64
N GLU A 732 47.54 23.85 30.82
CA GLU A 732 46.18 23.80 31.33
C GLU A 732 45.22 23.08 30.35
N MET A 733 45.30 23.39 29.06
CA MET A 733 44.53 22.70 28.04
C MET A 733 44.85 21.21 27.95
N ALA A 734 46.14 20.86 28.01
CA ALA A 734 46.60 19.47 28.01
C ALA A 734 46.06 18.68 29.23
N LYS A 735 46.07 19.30 30.41
CA LYS A 735 45.52 18.70 31.62
C LYS A 735 44.00 18.46 31.46
N THR A 736 43.29 19.45 31.02
CA THR A 736 41.85 19.32 30.76
C THR A 736 41.52 18.24 29.73
N ALA A 737 42.31 18.13 28.65
CA ALA A 737 42.17 17.10 27.65
C ALA A 737 42.31 15.69 28.24
N ALA A 738 43.36 15.47 29.08
CA ALA A 738 43.61 14.17 29.73
C ALA A 738 42.56 13.82 30.78
N GLU A 739 41.97 14.79 31.46
CA GLU A 739 40.89 14.58 32.43
C GLU A 739 39.58 14.19 31.74
N LEU A 740 39.27 14.77 30.58
CA LEU A 740 38.04 14.50 29.84
C LEU A 740 38.07 13.17 29.08
N ASP A 741 39.18 12.86 28.41
CA ASP A 741 39.36 11.68 27.58
C ASP A 741 40.44 10.73 28.17
N SER A 742 40.36 10.38 29.43
CA SER A 742 41.33 9.59 30.16
C SER A 742 41.58 8.17 29.65
N THR A 743 40.66 7.64 28.83
CA THR A 743 40.76 6.31 28.22
C THR A 743 41.34 6.31 26.81
N GLU A 744 41.45 7.47 26.18
CA GLU A 744 42.02 7.64 24.83
C GLU A 744 43.56 7.78 24.92
N PHE A 745 44.29 6.72 24.53
CA PHE A 745 45.74 6.67 24.62
C PHE A 745 46.43 7.86 23.94
N ASP A 746 45.98 8.20 22.72
CA ASP A 746 46.58 9.28 21.94
C ASP A 746 46.42 10.65 22.62
N VAL A 747 45.28 10.92 23.23
CA VAL A 747 45.01 12.17 23.96
C VAL A 747 45.91 12.25 25.20
N VAL A 748 45.93 11.17 26.00
CA VAL A 748 46.71 11.09 27.23
C VAL A 748 48.21 11.16 26.96
N PHE A 749 48.69 10.45 25.93
CA PHE A 749 50.09 10.47 25.51
C PHE A 749 50.54 11.85 25.02
N ASN A 750 49.76 12.48 24.14
CA ASN A 750 50.08 13.83 23.65
C ASN A 750 50.02 14.89 24.76
N ALA A 751 49.02 14.76 25.65
CA ALA A 751 48.91 15.64 26.83
C ALA A 751 50.13 15.47 27.77
N ALA A 752 50.56 14.24 28.05
CA ALA A 752 51.74 13.96 28.85
C ALA A 752 53.03 14.53 28.20
N HIS A 753 53.18 14.41 26.88
CA HIS A 753 54.29 14.99 26.14
C HIS A 753 54.27 16.52 26.22
N MET A 754 53.15 17.18 26.04
CA MET A 754 53.01 18.63 26.20
C MET A 754 53.33 19.10 27.61
N LEU A 755 52.95 18.36 28.65
CA LEU A 755 53.23 18.67 30.03
C LEU A 755 54.70 18.45 30.41
N SER A 756 55.44 17.61 29.69
CA SER A 756 56.88 17.37 29.93
C SER A 756 57.80 18.47 29.41
N ILE A 757 57.39 19.22 28.41
CA ILE A 757 58.15 20.30 27.77
C ILE A 757 58.47 21.46 28.75
N PRO A 758 57.50 22.02 29.52
CA PRO A 758 57.74 23.07 30.49
C PRO A 758 58.65 22.67 31.67
N LEU A 759 58.84 21.36 31.92
CA LEU A 759 59.64 20.83 32.97
C LEU A 759 61.13 20.70 32.55
N LEU A 760 61.41 20.77 31.24
CA LEU A 760 62.72 20.66 30.63
C LEU A 760 63.29 22.03 30.21
N SER A 761 62.53 23.08 30.18
CA SER A 761 62.88 24.48 29.93
C SER A 761 62.98 25.25 31.23
#